data_a4fb77529a1f5f12478350773e1fe85f
#
_entry.id   a4fb77529a1f5f12478350773e1fe85f
#
_cell.length_a   1.000
_cell.length_b   1.000
_cell.length_c   1.000
_cell.angle_alpha   90.00
_cell.angle_beta   90.00
_cell.angle_gamma   90.00
#
_symmetry.space_group_name_H-M   'P 1'
#
loop_
_entity.id
_entity.type
_entity.pdbx_description
1 polymer ?
#
loop_
_entity_poly.entity_id
_entity_poly.type
_entity_poly.pdbx_seq_one_letter_code
_entity_poly.pdbx_strand_id
1 'polypeptide(L)'
;MRLPHALRPRRTTPAQTQAESPEGPHADPSAAPAGRRFIDFPRHGRRGLRRWTPSWKLVSGLATLSAVSLGGAFAVVYTQVEIPGAHDSARRQATVYYWADGSRMVSVGDVNRQDVTLAQVPVSVQRAVIAAENADFYSDTGVSFTGIARAAKSIVEGKETQGGSTITQQYVKNTYLTQDQTVGRKVKELVLALKISNSRSKREILEGYLNTSWFGRDSYGVQAAAYAYYGVPAEDLNPSQAALLATLLKGADSYDPALGPANHRRAVERWKWVLDRQVETGVMSAAERARHQDFPEPKKPVKPTSQAGQTGYLVDIANKYLKSRGGITGKDLADGGYRIHTTFDKEKVDALAKAVEKVRKDGLDPKKRAADRHVEVGAASVRPEDGAVVAVYGGADAITHFSNNADTSGVPAGSAFKPFVYAATLEPLSAKVRAVEGADRRDQGGAKLSVAVPVPTFAGTPLVEAMTGTSHAPFVEAGKEIGLRNVKRMAVSAGLREESMAKLEPTFSIGTSTPSAVRLASAYTTFVNEGNQTEPYSVTKVERDGVPVDGFAKPERRRAMSDVVAAQVSGALLNTGWSALNTKGSDGADGATSDAPRGPVWAGATNAGDYMRSAWFIGSTEKLSTAVAMFRTKPDAPQLLGMQGVGGPDSERGNVFPVRIWETYHRTVDPAPSDRRADPLRPAEEAAPGTRETQEPGDSGETQEPGEPQEPRGRA
;
A
#
# COMPACT_ATOMS: atom_id res chain seq x y z
N MET A 1 0.78 57.62 5.25
CA MET A 1 1.17 58.85 4.52
C MET A 1 0.13 59.11 3.45
N ARG A 2 -0.68 60.06 3.68
CA ARG A 2 -1.47 61.04 2.92
C ARG A 2 -1.69 60.80 1.42
N LEU A 3 -2.98 60.79 1.06
CA LEU A 3 -3.62 61.21 -0.22
C LEU A 3 -3.18 62.62 -0.68
N PRO A 4 -3.45 63.05 -1.92
CA PRO A 4 -4.68 63.80 -2.22
C PRO A 4 -5.30 63.48 -3.62
N HIS A 5 -6.63 63.50 -3.71
CA HIS A 5 -7.60 64.54 -4.12
C HIS A 5 -7.45 65.21 -5.51
N ALA A 6 -8.55 65.09 -6.24
CA ALA A 6 -9.42 66.05 -6.96
C ALA A 6 -9.18 66.11 -8.48
N LEU A 7 -10.17 66.19 -9.38
CA LEU A 7 -11.22 67.24 -9.57
C LEU A 7 -12.19 66.78 -10.69
N ARG A 8 -13.47 67.02 -10.47
CA ARG A 8 -14.48 67.20 -11.54
C ARG A 8 -14.36 68.65 -12.15
N PRO A 9 -14.88 68.87 -13.36
CA PRO A 9 -15.82 69.97 -13.48
C PRO A 9 -17.12 69.72 -14.24
N ARG A 10 -17.99 70.67 -13.95
CA ARG A 10 -19.42 70.81 -14.20
C ARG A 10 -19.77 71.24 -15.64
N ARG A 11 -21.03 70.90 -15.98
CA ARG A 11 -22.08 71.58 -16.74
C ARG A 11 -21.74 72.84 -17.51
N THR A 12 -22.30 72.87 -18.74
CA THR A 12 -23.11 74.05 -19.22
C THR A 12 -24.06 73.65 -20.37
N THR A 13 -25.34 73.94 -20.20
CA THR A 13 -26.34 74.19 -21.26
C THR A 13 -26.27 75.68 -21.58
N PRO A 14 -26.54 76.17 -22.81
CA PRO A 14 -27.92 76.56 -23.11
C PRO A 14 -28.38 76.49 -24.59
N ALA A 15 -29.66 76.75 -24.70
CA ALA A 15 -30.45 77.62 -25.58
C ALA A 15 -31.11 77.04 -26.83
N GLN A 16 -32.40 77.19 -26.80
CA GLN A 16 -33.41 77.06 -27.86
C GLN A 16 -33.12 77.97 -29.07
N THR A 17 -33.46 77.46 -30.25
CA THR A 17 -34.07 78.29 -31.30
C THR A 17 -35.05 77.48 -32.11
N GLN A 18 -36.26 78.05 -32.27
CA GLN A 18 -37.35 77.64 -33.11
C GLN A 18 -37.00 77.81 -34.61
N ALA A 19 -37.53 76.99 -35.47
CA ALA A 19 -38.41 77.34 -36.56
C ALA A 19 -38.50 76.29 -37.67
N GLU A 20 -39.69 76.12 -38.08
CA GLU A 20 -40.26 75.83 -39.41
C GLU A 20 -40.28 74.39 -39.91
N SER A 21 -41.54 73.95 -40.03
CA SER A 21 -42.01 72.86 -40.93
C SER A 21 -41.95 73.27 -42.40
N PRO A 22 -41.80 72.39 -43.33
CA PRO A 22 -42.93 72.17 -44.20
C PRO A 22 -43.27 70.67 -44.53
N GLU A 23 -44.51 70.41 -44.63
CA GLU A 23 -45.32 69.52 -45.41
C GLU A 23 -44.72 68.22 -45.95
N GLY A 24 -45.51 67.16 -45.71
CA GLY A 24 -45.27 65.81 -46.10
C GLY A 24 -45.51 65.47 -47.61
N PRO A 25 -45.34 64.21 -47.91
CA PRO A 25 -46.49 63.57 -48.65
C PRO A 25 -46.76 62.13 -48.18
N HIS A 26 -48.07 61.90 -48.22
CA HIS A 26 -48.80 60.66 -48.45
C HIS A 26 -48.40 59.35 -47.79
N ALA A 27 -49.19 58.94 -46.80
CA ALA A 27 -49.28 57.58 -46.26
C ALA A 27 -49.81 56.58 -47.26
N ASP A 28 -49.15 55.47 -47.47
CA ASP A 28 -49.66 54.27 -48.14
C ASP A 28 -50.31 53.34 -47.08
N PRO A 29 -51.59 53.00 -47.16
CA PRO A 29 -52.33 52.24 -46.18
C PRO A 29 -52.32 50.74 -46.52
N SER A 30 -51.16 50.08 -46.49
CA SER A 30 -51.16 48.60 -46.53
C SER A 30 -49.95 48.02 -45.88
N ALA A 31 -49.77 48.19 -44.53
CA ALA A 31 -48.93 47.40 -43.78
C ALA A 31 -49.72 46.75 -42.62
N ALA A 32 -50.14 45.53 -42.82
CA ALA A 32 -50.70 44.71 -41.76
C ALA A 32 -49.76 44.64 -40.55
N PRO A 33 -50.26 44.66 -39.30
CA PRO A 33 -49.42 44.60 -38.11
C PRO A 33 -48.67 43.31 -38.10
N ALA A 34 -47.31 43.36 -38.14
CA ALA A 34 -46.44 42.21 -38.02
C ALA A 34 -46.76 41.47 -36.70
N GLY A 35 -47.36 40.28 -36.83
CA GLY A 35 -47.69 39.43 -35.71
C GLY A 35 -46.49 39.29 -34.81
N ARG A 36 -46.67 39.51 -33.52
CA ARG A 36 -45.64 39.32 -32.48
C ARG A 36 -45.13 37.89 -32.54
N ARG A 37 -43.94 37.70 -33.14
CA ARG A 37 -43.27 36.38 -33.12
C ARG A 37 -42.92 36.02 -31.68
N PHE A 38 -43.36 34.86 -31.23
CA PHE A 38 -43.13 34.36 -29.87
C PHE A 38 -41.64 34.11 -29.61
N ILE A 39 -40.89 33.82 -30.70
CA ILE A 39 -39.43 33.58 -30.66
C ILE A 39 -38.75 34.63 -31.54
N ASP A 40 -38.12 35.65 -30.93
CA ASP A 40 -37.33 36.68 -31.60
C ASP A 40 -35.84 36.32 -31.56
N PHE A 41 -35.45 35.28 -32.35
CA PHE A 41 -34.06 34.87 -32.52
C PHE A 41 -33.83 34.43 -33.98
N PRO A 42 -32.86 35.00 -34.68
CA PRO A 42 -32.00 36.16 -34.37
C PRO A 42 -32.77 37.48 -34.27
N ARG A 43 -32.40 38.37 -33.35
CA ARG A 43 -33.19 39.58 -33.05
C ARG A 43 -33.40 40.51 -34.25
N HIS A 44 -34.64 40.77 -34.60
CA HIS A 44 -35.02 41.72 -35.66
C HIS A 44 -34.70 43.14 -35.22
N GLY A 45 -34.12 43.95 -36.11
CA GLY A 45 -33.79 45.34 -35.85
C GLY A 45 -32.45 45.61 -35.17
N ARG A 46 -31.62 44.57 -34.84
CA ARG A 46 -30.25 44.78 -34.35
C ARG A 46 -29.20 44.31 -35.37
N ARG A 47 -28.06 45.04 -35.48
CA ARG A 47 -26.95 44.79 -36.42
C ARG A 47 -25.73 44.18 -35.70
N GLY A 48 -24.93 43.37 -36.42
CA GLY A 48 -23.69 42.77 -35.90
C GLY A 48 -23.94 41.67 -34.90
N LEU A 49 -22.94 41.37 -34.02
CA LEU A 49 -22.98 40.29 -33.01
C LEU A 49 -24.17 40.38 -32.04
N ARG A 50 -24.72 41.60 -31.82
CA ARG A 50 -25.91 41.82 -30.98
C ARG A 50 -27.20 41.24 -31.56
N ARG A 51 -27.24 40.87 -32.84
CA ARG A 51 -28.37 40.13 -33.47
C ARG A 51 -28.47 38.66 -32.98
N TRP A 52 -27.31 38.10 -32.64
CA TRP A 52 -27.18 36.68 -32.20
C TRP A 52 -27.22 36.53 -30.67
N THR A 53 -27.33 37.58 -29.87
CA THR A 53 -27.54 37.48 -28.44
C THR A 53 -28.98 37.14 -28.13
N PRO A 54 -29.28 36.02 -27.40
CA PRO A 54 -30.65 35.65 -27.08
C PRO A 54 -31.34 36.73 -26.23
N SER A 55 -32.64 36.90 -26.43
CA SER A 55 -33.42 37.84 -25.62
C SER A 55 -33.57 37.31 -24.20
N TRP A 56 -33.67 38.19 -23.19
CA TRP A 56 -33.92 37.77 -21.82
C TRP A 56 -35.18 36.91 -21.68
N LYS A 57 -36.22 37.15 -22.52
CA LYS A 57 -37.44 36.40 -22.59
C LYS A 57 -37.20 34.96 -23.13
N LEU A 58 -36.32 34.82 -24.10
CA LEU A 58 -35.92 33.51 -24.64
C LEU A 58 -35.08 32.75 -23.63
N VAL A 59 -34.16 33.42 -22.97
CA VAL A 59 -33.33 32.84 -21.91
C VAL A 59 -34.19 32.40 -20.71
N SER A 60 -35.11 33.26 -20.26
CA SER A 60 -36.04 32.91 -19.17
C SER A 60 -37.02 31.81 -19.57
N GLY A 61 -37.55 31.82 -20.83
CA GLY A 61 -38.41 30.75 -21.33
C GLY A 61 -37.70 29.40 -21.41
N LEU A 62 -36.47 29.38 -21.94
CA LEU A 62 -35.63 28.17 -21.93
C LEU A 62 -35.27 27.71 -20.52
N ALA A 63 -34.93 28.64 -19.62
CA ALA A 63 -34.66 28.34 -18.24
C ALA A 63 -35.89 27.75 -17.52
N THR A 64 -37.07 28.32 -17.73
CA THR A 64 -38.34 27.79 -17.21
C THR A 64 -38.67 26.42 -17.78
N LEU A 65 -38.53 26.24 -19.10
CA LEU A 65 -38.75 24.94 -19.74
C LEU A 65 -37.78 23.87 -19.19
N SER A 66 -36.50 24.21 -19.07
CA SER A 66 -35.48 23.34 -18.46
C SER A 66 -35.84 22.98 -17.03
N ALA A 67 -36.25 23.98 -16.20
CA ALA A 67 -36.66 23.76 -14.84
C ALA A 67 -37.90 22.86 -14.72
N VAL A 68 -38.89 23.06 -15.57
CA VAL A 68 -40.10 22.21 -15.63
C VAL A 68 -39.77 20.79 -16.10
N SER A 69 -38.92 20.65 -17.11
CA SER A 69 -38.48 19.32 -17.60
C SER A 69 -37.67 18.58 -16.56
N LEU A 70 -36.73 19.24 -15.91
CA LEU A 70 -35.94 18.67 -14.80
C LEU A 70 -36.81 18.31 -13.59
N GLY A 71 -37.78 19.18 -13.24
CA GLY A 71 -38.75 18.94 -12.17
C GLY A 71 -39.65 17.75 -12.48
N GLY A 72 -40.13 17.66 -13.72
CA GLY A 72 -40.94 16.53 -14.17
C GLY A 72 -40.17 15.22 -14.18
N ALA A 73 -38.94 15.21 -14.71
CA ALA A 73 -38.05 14.05 -14.65
C ALA A 73 -37.75 13.63 -13.21
N PHE A 74 -37.49 14.58 -12.32
CA PHE A 74 -37.28 14.31 -10.90
C PHE A 74 -38.52 13.73 -10.24
N ALA A 75 -39.74 14.24 -10.55
CA ALA A 75 -40.98 13.72 -10.01
C ALA A 75 -41.24 12.26 -10.46
N VAL A 76 -40.94 11.91 -11.72
CA VAL A 76 -41.01 10.53 -12.21
C VAL A 76 -40.05 9.64 -11.44
N VAL A 77 -38.79 10.05 -11.29
CA VAL A 77 -37.80 9.27 -10.53
C VAL A 77 -38.22 9.16 -9.05
N TYR A 78 -38.77 10.24 -8.48
CA TYR A 78 -39.25 10.24 -7.11
C TYR A 78 -40.39 9.23 -6.89
N THR A 79 -41.31 9.07 -7.81
CA THR A 79 -42.43 8.09 -7.70
C THR A 79 -41.94 6.65 -7.87
N GLN A 80 -40.98 6.42 -8.78
CA GLN A 80 -40.48 5.07 -9.11
C GLN A 80 -39.47 4.51 -8.07
N VAL A 81 -38.73 5.34 -7.37
CA VAL A 81 -37.75 4.87 -6.34
C VAL A 81 -38.49 4.52 -5.07
N GLU A 82 -38.67 3.25 -4.77
CA GLU A 82 -39.19 2.76 -3.48
C GLU A 82 -38.08 2.76 -2.42
N ILE A 83 -38.46 2.89 -1.12
CA ILE A 83 -37.53 2.71 -0.01
C ILE A 83 -37.32 1.20 0.13
N PRO A 84 -36.09 0.67 -0.15
CA PRO A 84 -35.83 -0.75 0.01
C PRO A 84 -36.05 -1.18 1.48
N GLY A 85 -36.47 -2.42 1.68
CA GLY A 85 -36.58 -2.97 3.04
C GLY A 85 -35.21 -2.94 3.74
N ALA A 86 -35.20 -2.58 5.02
CA ALA A 86 -33.97 -2.51 5.84
C ALA A 86 -33.22 -3.85 5.99
N HIS A 87 -33.74 -4.92 5.40
CA HIS A 87 -33.23 -6.29 5.56
C HIS A 87 -32.13 -6.70 4.55
N ASP A 88 -31.89 -5.95 3.47
CA ASP A 88 -30.85 -6.31 2.50
C ASP A 88 -29.43 -6.03 3.01
N SER A 89 -29.28 -5.17 4.01
CA SER A 89 -28.00 -4.93 4.68
C SER A 89 -27.59 -6.04 5.67
N ALA A 90 -28.54 -6.90 6.08
CA ALA A 90 -28.30 -8.00 7.02
C ALA A 90 -27.73 -9.27 6.33
N ARG A 91 -27.68 -9.32 5.02
CA ARG A 91 -27.15 -10.46 4.22
C ARG A 91 -25.73 -10.25 3.73
N ARG A 92 -24.97 -9.38 4.34
CA ARG A 92 -23.58 -9.16 3.90
C ARG A 92 -22.77 -10.43 4.18
N GLN A 93 -22.29 -11.06 3.11
CA GLN A 93 -21.39 -12.21 3.20
C GLN A 93 -20.03 -11.74 3.70
N ALA A 94 -19.40 -12.53 4.57
CA ALA A 94 -18.05 -12.26 5.02
C ALA A 94 -17.06 -12.17 3.83
N THR A 95 -16.03 -11.36 3.96
CA THR A 95 -14.87 -11.38 3.06
C THR A 95 -14.01 -12.60 3.39
N VAL A 96 -13.73 -13.44 2.39
CA VAL A 96 -12.98 -14.69 2.56
C VAL A 96 -11.66 -14.60 1.82
N TYR A 97 -10.56 -14.90 2.53
CA TYR A 97 -9.23 -15.03 1.96
C TYR A 97 -8.90 -16.50 1.76
N TYR A 98 -8.23 -16.78 0.66
CA TYR A 98 -7.81 -18.14 0.28
C TYR A 98 -6.29 -18.20 0.15
N TRP A 99 -5.70 -19.33 0.55
CA TRP A 99 -4.30 -19.65 0.30
C TRP A 99 -4.04 -19.82 -1.20
N ALA A 100 -2.78 -19.93 -1.58
CA ALA A 100 -2.37 -20.13 -2.98
C ALA A 100 -2.90 -21.46 -3.57
N ASP A 101 -3.13 -22.47 -2.75
CA ASP A 101 -3.72 -23.74 -3.14
C ASP A 101 -5.27 -23.70 -3.27
N GLY A 102 -5.89 -22.56 -3.01
CA GLY A 102 -7.33 -22.37 -3.04
C GLY A 102 -8.06 -22.80 -1.77
N SER A 103 -7.38 -23.35 -0.77
CA SER A 103 -7.98 -23.64 0.52
C SER A 103 -8.30 -22.33 1.29
N ARG A 104 -9.32 -22.39 2.15
CA ARG A 104 -9.74 -21.20 2.92
C ARG A 104 -8.70 -20.84 3.98
N MET A 105 -8.23 -19.59 3.96
CA MET A 105 -7.32 -19.04 4.96
C MET A 105 -8.09 -18.51 6.17
N VAL A 106 -8.94 -17.52 5.93
CA VAL A 106 -9.69 -16.83 6.98
C VAL A 106 -10.95 -16.17 6.40
N SER A 107 -11.96 -16.03 7.23
CA SER A 107 -13.14 -15.21 6.98
C SER A 107 -13.08 -13.98 7.88
N VAL A 108 -13.20 -12.80 7.27
CA VAL A 108 -13.19 -11.51 7.95
C VAL A 108 -14.51 -10.82 7.67
N GLY A 109 -15.16 -10.27 8.71
CA GLY A 109 -16.40 -9.53 8.50
C GLY A 109 -17.65 -10.22 9.03
N ASP A 110 -17.55 -10.98 10.12
CA ASP A 110 -18.69 -11.08 11.03
C ASP A 110 -18.91 -9.66 11.55
N VAL A 111 -19.95 -9.00 11.02
CA VAL A 111 -20.28 -7.61 11.32
C VAL A 111 -20.40 -7.46 12.82
N ASN A 112 -19.38 -6.93 13.47
CA ASN A 112 -19.42 -6.53 14.87
C ASN A 112 -20.27 -5.25 14.94
N ARG A 113 -21.59 -5.45 14.81
CA ARG A 113 -22.60 -4.40 14.85
C ARG A 113 -23.41 -4.57 16.11
N GLN A 114 -23.23 -3.64 17.02
CA GLN A 114 -24.04 -3.52 18.21
C GLN A 114 -24.86 -2.23 18.07
N ASP A 115 -26.12 -2.38 17.67
CA ASP A 115 -27.02 -1.23 17.55
C ASP A 115 -27.36 -0.71 18.95
N VAL A 116 -27.29 0.60 19.13
CA VAL A 116 -27.65 1.31 20.35
C VAL A 116 -28.70 2.35 20.03
N THR A 117 -29.60 2.59 21.01
CA THR A 117 -30.59 3.68 20.90
C THR A 117 -29.89 5.05 21.04
N LEU A 118 -30.44 6.07 20.41
CA LEU A 118 -29.91 7.43 20.54
C LEU A 118 -29.82 7.93 21.99
N ALA A 119 -30.64 7.38 22.87
CA ALA A 119 -30.60 7.69 24.30
C ALA A 119 -29.35 7.15 25.01
N GLN A 120 -28.78 6.05 24.50
CA GLN A 120 -27.53 5.45 24.99
C GLN A 120 -26.28 6.13 24.42
N VAL A 121 -26.43 6.98 23.39
CA VAL A 121 -25.31 7.73 22.82
C VAL A 121 -25.22 9.09 23.53
N PRO A 122 -24.07 9.42 24.16
CA PRO A 122 -23.91 10.71 24.86
C PRO A 122 -24.21 11.90 23.95
N VAL A 123 -24.76 12.94 24.51
CA VAL A 123 -25.04 14.19 23.78
C VAL A 123 -23.76 14.80 23.21
N SER A 124 -22.61 14.61 23.84
CA SER A 124 -21.27 15.00 23.33
C SER A 124 -20.94 14.35 22.01
N VAL A 125 -21.23 13.04 21.84
CA VAL A 125 -21.03 12.33 20.58
C VAL A 125 -21.97 12.85 19.49
N GLN A 126 -23.24 13.00 19.81
CA GLN A 126 -24.24 13.54 18.87
C GLN A 126 -23.82 14.93 18.37
N ARG A 127 -23.43 15.83 19.29
CA ARG A 127 -22.95 17.20 18.96
C ARG A 127 -21.67 17.20 18.12
N ALA A 128 -20.69 16.38 18.47
CA ALA A 128 -19.44 16.29 17.74
C ALA A 128 -19.65 15.83 16.30
N VAL A 129 -20.50 14.82 16.10
CA VAL A 129 -20.83 14.28 14.77
C VAL A 129 -21.61 15.30 13.95
N ILE A 130 -22.65 15.94 14.53
CA ILE A 130 -23.45 16.95 13.84
C ILE A 130 -22.58 18.16 13.47
N ALA A 131 -21.76 18.67 14.38
CA ALA A 131 -20.87 19.80 14.11
C ALA A 131 -19.86 19.48 13.01
N ALA A 132 -19.34 18.25 12.97
CA ALA A 132 -18.34 17.81 12.00
C ALA A 132 -18.90 17.55 10.60
N GLU A 133 -20.09 16.94 10.51
CA GLU A 133 -20.64 16.42 9.26
C GLU A 133 -21.77 17.28 8.69
N ASN A 134 -22.63 17.85 9.54
CA ASN A 134 -23.81 18.59 9.11
C ASN A 134 -24.35 19.51 10.21
N ALA A 135 -23.75 20.68 10.39
CA ALA A 135 -24.14 21.62 11.45
C ALA A 135 -25.63 21.99 11.45
N ASP A 136 -26.26 22.06 10.28
CA ASP A 136 -27.69 22.41 10.10
C ASP A 136 -28.62 21.17 10.13
N PHE A 137 -28.16 20.02 10.60
CA PHE A 137 -28.86 18.73 10.51
C PHE A 137 -30.32 18.79 10.95
N TYR A 138 -30.61 19.43 12.09
CA TYR A 138 -31.96 19.47 12.61
C TYR A 138 -32.92 20.40 11.84
N SER A 139 -32.37 21.34 11.08
CA SER A 139 -33.13 22.31 10.28
C SER A 139 -33.14 22.00 8.77
N ASP A 140 -32.26 21.13 8.27
CA ASP A 140 -32.21 20.78 6.86
C ASP A 140 -33.36 19.86 6.41
N THR A 141 -33.63 19.84 5.12
CA THR A 141 -34.66 18.99 4.49
C THR A 141 -34.14 17.59 4.10
N GLY A 142 -32.99 17.19 4.59
CA GLY A 142 -32.33 15.94 4.26
C GLY A 142 -31.38 16.03 3.04
N VAL A 143 -31.46 17.13 2.28
CA VAL A 143 -30.60 17.39 1.10
C VAL A 143 -30.09 18.83 1.18
N SER A 144 -28.79 19.03 0.98
CA SER A 144 -28.19 20.37 0.92
C SER A 144 -28.06 20.85 -0.52
N PHE A 145 -28.99 21.69 -0.98
CA PHE A 145 -28.90 22.31 -2.30
C PHE A 145 -27.71 23.27 -2.40
N THR A 146 -27.35 23.94 -1.31
CA THR A 146 -26.15 24.80 -1.23
C THR A 146 -24.87 23.97 -1.29
N GLY A 147 -24.85 22.79 -0.70
CA GLY A 147 -23.76 21.82 -0.79
C GLY A 147 -23.56 21.33 -2.22
N ILE A 148 -24.64 21.00 -2.92
CA ILE A 148 -24.63 20.59 -4.33
C ILE A 148 -24.08 21.72 -5.22
N ALA A 149 -24.55 22.95 -5.03
CA ALA A 149 -24.08 24.11 -5.80
C ALA A 149 -22.60 24.40 -5.54
N ARG A 150 -22.14 24.26 -4.30
CA ARG A 150 -20.72 24.40 -3.93
C ARG A 150 -19.85 23.31 -4.54
N ALA A 151 -20.30 22.06 -4.52
CA ALA A 151 -19.61 20.95 -5.15
C ALA A 151 -19.47 21.14 -6.66
N ALA A 152 -20.56 21.55 -7.34
CA ALA A 152 -20.54 21.87 -8.76
C ALA A 152 -19.55 22.99 -9.09
N LYS A 153 -19.51 24.05 -8.27
CA LYS A 153 -18.54 25.14 -8.40
C LYS A 153 -17.09 24.66 -8.23
N SER A 154 -16.81 23.81 -7.22
CA SER A 154 -15.48 23.26 -6.98
C SER A 154 -15.00 22.40 -8.15
N ILE A 155 -15.88 21.61 -8.78
CA ILE A 155 -15.57 20.82 -9.99
C ILE A 155 -15.16 21.76 -11.14
N VAL A 156 -15.91 22.85 -11.36
CA VAL A 156 -15.59 23.83 -12.42
C VAL A 156 -14.24 24.54 -12.13
N GLU A 157 -13.93 24.79 -10.87
CA GLU A 157 -12.69 25.44 -10.43
C GLU A 157 -11.49 24.47 -10.33
N GLY A 158 -11.67 23.16 -10.60
CA GLY A 158 -10.61 22.15 -10.49
C GLY A 158 -10.10 21.92 -9.07
N LYS A 159 -10.90 22.27 -8.05
CA LYS A 159 -10.59 22.08 -6.64
C LYS A 159 -11.20 20.78 -6.13
N GLU A 160 -10.54 20.15 -5.16
CA GLU A 160 -11.13 19.02 -4.45
C GLU A 160 -12.51 19.36 -3.88
N THR A 161 -13.49 18.51 -4.14
CA THR A 161 -14.85 18.68 -3.64
C THR A 161 -14.86 18.51 -2.12
N GLN A 162 -14.95 19.59 -1.37
CA GLN A 162 -15.22 19.53 0.06
C GLN A 162 -16.61 18.96 0.30
N GLY A 163 -16.72 18.03 1.28
CA GLY A 163 -17.93 17.28 1.59
C GLY A 163 -19.17 18.15 1.70
N GLY A 164 -20.16 17.86 0.86
CA GLY A 164 -21.45 18.55 0.80
C GLY A 164 -22.65 17.63 1.03
N SER A 165 -22.42 16.36 1.45
CA SER A 165 -23.49 15.41 1.73
C SER A 165 -23.98 15.56 3.17
N THR A 166 -25.32 15.62 3.36
CA THR A 166 -25.93 15.66 4.68
C THR A 166 -25.83 14.32 5.42
N ILE A 167 -26.03 14.34 6.73
CA ILE A 167 -26.13 13.10 7.55
C ILE A 167 -27.22 12.18 6.98
N THR A 168 -28.37 12.72 6.56
CA THR A 168 -29.45 11.94 5.94
C THR A 168 -28.99 11.24 4.67
N GLN A 169 -28.25 11.93 3.78
CA GLN A 169 -27.71 11.33 2.58
C GLN A 169 -26.68 10.24 2.87
N GLN A 170 -25.80 10.47 3.87
CA GLN A 170 -24.84 9.46 4.31
C GLN A 170 -25.52 8.24 4.92
N TYR A 171 -26.56 8.43 5.75
CA TYR A 171 -27.37 7.34 6.30
C TYR A 171 -28.02 6.51 5.19
N VAL A 172 -28.64 7.15 4.21
CA VAL A 172 -29.25 6.49 3.05
C VAL A 172 -28.21 5.70 2.26
N LYS A 173 -27.05 6.31 1.98
CA LYS A 173 -25.95 5.65 1.32
C LYS A 173 -25.47 4.39 2.07
N ASN A 174 -25.32 4.51 3.39
CA ASN A 174 -24.80 3.42 4.23
C ASN A 174 -25.80 2.27 4.39
N THR A 175 -27.11 2.55 4.31
CA THR A 175 -28.17 1.58 4.63
C THR A 175 -28.81 0.95 3.40
N TYR A 176 -28.99 1.71 2.31
CA TYR A 176 -29.87 1.32 1.21
C TYR A 176 -29.17 1.25 -0.17
N LEU A 177 -27.92 1.69 -0.30
CA LEU A 177 -27.26 1.80 -1.60
C LEU A 177 -25.99 0.96 -1.68
N THR A 178 -25.66 0.49 -2.89
CA THR A 178 -24.37 -0.12 -3.22
C THR A 178 -23.27 0.94 -3.32
N GLN A 179 -21.99 0.51 -3.25
CA GLN A 179 -20.83 1.41 -3.26
C GLN A 179 -20.47 1.98 -4.65
N ASP A 180 -21.22 1.63 -5.70
CA ASP A 180 -20.93 2.09 -7.07
C ASP A 180 -20.95 3.61 -7.19
N GLN A 181 -19.91 4.18 -7.81
CA GLN A 181 -19.82 5.63 -7.99
C GLN A 181 -20.43 6.09 -9.32
N THR A 182 -21.72 5.89 -9.51
CA THR A 182 -22.45 6.31 -10.72
C THR A 182 -23.34 7.52 -10.47
N VAL A 183 -23.59 8.31 -11.54
CA VAL A 183 -24.52 9.44 -11.47
C VAL A 183 -25.92 8.95 -11.11
N GLY A 184 -26.36 7.82 -11.66
CA GLY A 184 -27.68 7.23 -11.37
C GLY A 184 -27.84 6.87 -9.89
N ARG A 185 -26.78 6.31 -9.26
CA ARG A 185 -26.78 6.06 -7.82
C ARG A 185 -26.90 7.37 -7.01
N LYS A 186 -26.20 8.44 -7.43
CA LYS A 186 -26.28 9.73 -6.72
C LYS A 186 -27.67 10.35 -6.79
N VAL A 187 -28.37 10.18 -7.91
CA VAL A 187 -29.77 10.61 -8.04
C VAL A 187 -30.69 9.77 -7.13
N LYS A 188 -30.51 8.44 -7.08
CA LYS A 188 -31.24 7.59 -6.13
C LYS A 188 -30.99 7.99 -4.67
N GLU A 189 -29.74 8.31 -4.31
CA GLU A 189 -29.35 8.79 -2.97
C GLU A 189 -30.14 10.05 -2.58
N LEU A 190 -30.21 11.04 -3.49
CA LEU A 190 -30.96 12.28 -3.27
C LEU A 190 -32.46 12.02 -3.06
N VAL A 191 -33.05 11.20 -3.91
CA VAL A 191 -34.49 10.87 -3.83
C VAL A 191 -34.79 10.11 -2.54
N LEU A 192 -33.99 9.11 -2.19
CA LEU A 192 -34.15 8.35 -0.95
C LEU A 192 -33.94 9.23 0.29
N ALA A 193 -32.97 10.15 0.26
CA ALA A 193 -32.71 11.07 1.37
C ALA A 193 -33.94 11.98 1.62
N LEU A 194 -34.59 12.49 0.59
CA LEU A 194 -35.83 13.25 0.69
C LEU A 194 -36.98 12.39 1.23
N LYS A 195 -37.17 11.17 0.73
CA LYS A 195 -38.21 10.25 1.23
C LYS A 195 -38.01 9.89 2.70
N ILE A 196 -36.79 9.56 3.09
CA ILE A 196 -36.42 9.23 4.48
C ILE A 196 -36.60 10.45 5.39
N SER A 197 -36.19 11.64 4.95
CA SER A 197 -36.38 12.88 5.72
C SER A 197 -37.85 13.23 5.96
N ASN A 198 -38.72 12.83 5.01
CA ASN A 198 -40.17 13.03 5.14
C ASN A 198 -40.89 11.94 5.94
N SER A 199 -40.30 10.74 6.06
CA SER A 199 -40.94 9.57 6.70
C SER A 199 -40.38 9.22 8.07
N ARG A 200 -39.22 9.77 8.46
CA ARG A 200 -38.56 9.51 9.74
C ARG A 200 -38.18 10.81 10.45
N SER A 201 -38.21 10.79 11.75
CA SER A 201 -37.73 11.91 12.58
C SER A 201 -36.21 12.08 12.45
N LYS A 202 -35.71 13.30 12.67
CA LYS A 202 -34.27 13.58 12.72
C LYS A 202 -33.54 12.73 13.75
N ARG A 203 -34.19 12.39 14.87
CA ARG A 203 -33.61 11.52 15.89
C ARG A 203 -33.42 10.09 15.39
N GLU A 204 -34.41 9.51 14.70
CA GLU A 204 -34.28 8.19 14.08
C GLU A 204 -33.23 8.14 12.97
N ILE A 205 -33.11 9.22 12.19
CA ILE A 205 -32.09 9.33 11.14
C ILE A 205 -30.68 9.39 11.76
N LEU A 206 -30.50 10.17 12.85
CA LEU A 206 -29.22 10.26 13.54
C LEU A 206 -28.84 8.93 14.20
N GLU A 207 -29.80 8.27 14.85
CA GLU A 207 -29.62 6.93 15.43
C GLU A 207 -29.18 5.93 14.36
N GLY A 208 -29.89 5.86 13.25
CA GLY A 208 -29.54 5.00 12.13
C GLY A 208 -28.18 5.34 11.53
N TYR A 209 -27.83 6.61 11.41
CA TYR A 209 -26.53 7.05 10.93
C TYR A 209 -25.40 6.61 11.86
N LEU A 210 -25.54 6.81 13.16
CA LEU A 210 -24.54 6.44 14.16
C LEU A 210 -24.34 4.93 14.26
N ASN A 211 -25.40 4.14 14.01
CA ASN A 211 -25.33 2.67 14.01
C ASN A 211 -24.83 2.08 12.69
N THR A 212 -24.87 2.82 11.56
CA THR A 212 -24.49 2.30 10.24
C THR A 212 -23.20 2.86 9.70
N SER A 213 -22.63 3.86 10.35
CA SER A 213 -21.39 4.50 9.91
C SER A 213 -20.16 3.64 10.18
N TRP A 214 -19.22 3.68 9.23
CA TRP A 214 -17.92 3.03 9.36
C TRP A 214 -16.93 3.93 10.09
N PHE A 215 -16.33 3.42 11.17
CA PHE A 215 -15.34 4.13 11.97
C PHE A 215 -13.91 3.59 11.82
N GLY A 216 -13.69 2.57 10.99
CA GLY A 216 -12.42 1.84 10.93
C GLY A 216 -12.33 0.71 11.94
N ARG A 217 -11.20 -0.03 11.95
CA ARG A 217 -10.95 -1.15 12.89
C ARG A 217 -12.10 -2.17 12.93
N ASP A 218 -12.63 -2.52 11.76
CA ASP A 218 -13.78 -3.43 11.58
C ASP A 218 -15.04 -3.02 12.38
N SER A 219 -15.20 -1.72 12.66
CA SER A 219 -16.28 -1.18 13.48
C SER A 219 -17.35 -0.46 12.67
N TYR A 220 -18.52 -1.08 12.54
CA TYR A 220 -19.74 -0.45 12.10
C TYR A 220 -20.57 -0.03 13.33
N GLY A 221 -20.92 1.25 13.39
CA GLY A 221 -21.66 1.84 14.49
C GLY A 221 -20.78 2.34 15.62
N VAL A 222 -21.34 3.33 16.32
CA VAL A 222 -20.65 4.08 17.39
C VAL A 222 -20.28 3.20 18.58
N GLN A 223 -21.09 2.18 18.89
CA GLN A 223 -20.85 1.26 20.01
C GLN A 223 -19.61 0.40 19.74
N ALA A 224 -19.54 -0.21 18.55
CA ALA A 224 -18.38 -0.99 18.13
C ALA A 224 -17.12 -0.12 18.07
N ALA A 225 -17.24 1.11 17.59
CA ALA A 225 -16.15 2.08 17.55
C ALA A 225 -15.64 2.45 18.94
N ALA A 226 -16.54 2.70 19.91
CA ALA A 226 -16.17 3.01 21.30
C ALA A 226 -15.32 1.88 21.91
N TYR A 227 -15.71 0.63 21.70
CA TYR A 227 -14.92 -0.52 22.15
C TYR A 227 -13.58 -0.64 21.40
N ALA A 228 -13.58 -0.48 20.06
CA ALA A 228 -12.37 -0.65 19.25
C ALA A 228 -11.30 0.42 19.52
N TYR A 229 -11.72 1.64 19.86
CA TYR A 229 -10.80 2.76 20.08
C TYR A 229 -10.48 2.99 21.57
N TYR A 230 -11.46 2.76 22.47
CA TYR A 230 -11.30 3.10 23.88
C TYR A 230 -11.57 1.93 24.84
N GLY A 231 -12.21 0.85 24.36
CA GLY A 231 -12.56 -0.32 25.18
C GLY A 231 -13.64 -0.02 26.22
N VAL A 232 -14.50 0.95 25.95
CA VAL A 232 -15.64 1.34 26.78
C VAL A 232 -16.93 1.32 25.95
N PRO A 233 -18.11 1.19 26.55
CA PRO A 233 -19.35 1.36 25.81
C PRO A 233 -19.51 2.81 25.35
N ALA A 234 -20.38 3.04 24.35
CA ALA A 234 -20.56 4.38 23.77
C ALA A 234 -21.04 5.40 24.79
N GLU A 235 -21.83 4.98 25.77
CA GLU A 235 -22.37 5.84 26.85
C GLU A 235 -21.31 6.46 27.76
N ASP A 236 -20.11 5.84 27.83
CA ASP A 236 -18.97 6.29 28.63
C ASP A 236 -17.97 7.19 27.88
N LEU A 237 -18.26 7.52 26.63
CA LEU A 237 -17.38 8.38 25.84
C LEU A 237 -17.41 9.84 26.35
N ASN A 238 -16.25 10.38 26.66
CA ASN A 238 -16.09 11.79 26.99
C ASN A 238 -16.07 12.68 25.72
N PRO A 239 -16.25 14.01 25.85
CA PRO A 239 -16.32 14.92 24.69
C PRO A 239 -15.09 14.91 23.79
N SER A 240 -13.88 14.69 24.34
CA SER A 240 -12.63 14.60 23.57
C SER A 240 -12.59 13.34 22.73
N GLN A 241 -12.97 12.19 23.29
CA GLN A 241 -13.09 10.91 22.59
C GLN A 241 -14.19 10.96 21.51
N ALA A 242 -15.33 11.60 21.82
CA ALA A 242 -16.41 11.85 20.87
C ALA A 242 -15.92 12.63 19.64
N ALA A 243 -15.10 13.66 19.83
CA ALA A 243 -14.53 14.45 18.75
C ALA A 243 -13.56 13.63 17.88
N LEU A 244 -12.80 12.67 18.45
CA LEU A 244 -11.98 11.76 17.66
C LEU A 244 -12.86 10.79 16.85
N LEU A 245 -13.88 10.19 17.41
CA LEU A 245 -14.78 9.33 16.64
C LEU A 245 -15.46 10.11 15.50
N ALA A 246 -15.89 11.36 15.73
CA ALA A 246 -16.40 12.22 14.66
C ALA A 246 -15.35 12.54 13.58
N THR A 247 -14.07 12.63 13.96
CA THR A 247 -12.95 12.79 13.02
C THR A 247 -12.83 11.60 12.05
N LEU A 248 -13.01 10.37 12.57
CA LEU A 248 -12.88 9.13 11.79
C LEU A 248 -13.95 8.97 10.71
N LEU A 249 -15.12 9.56 10.88
CA LEU A 249 -16.21 9.54 9.89
C LEU A 249 -15.81 10.18 8.56
N LYS A 250 -14.83 11.09 8.55
CA LYS A 250 -14.28 11.68 7.33
C LYS A 250 -13.56 10.65 6.46
N GLY A 251 -13.01 9.61 7.07
CA GLY A 251 -12.30 8.52 6.41
C GLY A 251 -11.31 7.87 7.35
N ALA A 252 -11.72 6.82 8.04
CA ALA A 252 -10.93 6.14 9.06
C ALA A 252 -9.54 5.71 8.58
N ASP A 253 -9.40 5.22 7.34
CA ASP A 253 -8.13 4.84 6.75
C ASP A 253 -7.08 5.97 6.70
N SER A 254 -7.56 7.23 6.70
CA SER A 254 -6.70 8.42 6.66
C SER A 254 -6.51 9.08 8.03
N TYR A 255 -7.42 8.81 8.96
CA TYR A 255 -7.49 9.49 10.25
C TYR A 255 -7.33 8.57 11.47
N ASP A 256 -7.20 7.24 11.31
CA ASP A 256 -6.83 6.38 12.44
C ASP A 256 -5.36 6.62 12.81
N PRO A 257 -5.06 7.15 14.02
CA PRO A 257 -3.72 7.51 14.44
C PRO A 257 -2.77 6.31 14.53
N ALA A 258 -3.30 5.09 14.68
CA ALA A 258 -2.50 3.87 14.74
C ALA A 258 -1.90 3.44 13.38
N LEU A 259 -2.42 3.97 12.27
CA LEU A 259 -1.95 3.61 10.91
C LEU A 259 -0.67 4.35 10.48
N GLY A 260 -0.11 5.19 11.35
CA GLY A 260 1.20 5.81 11.15
C GLY A 260 1.26 7.30 11.50
N PRO A 261 2.49 7.87 11.52
CA PRO A 261 2.69 9.25 12.00
C PRO A 261 1.96 10.32 11.18
N ALA A 262 1.77 10.10 9.89
CA ALA A 262 1.02 11.03 9.04
C ALA A 262 -0.48 11.00 9.35
N ASN A 263 -1.03 9.83 9.62
CA ASN A 263 -2.40 9.65 10.06
C ASN A 263 -2.62 10.31 11.42
N HIS A 264 -1.71 10.07 12.35
CA HIS A 264 -1.76 10.66 13.69
C HIS A 264 -1.82 12.20 13.62
N ARG A 265 -0.92 12.84 12.85
CA ARG A 265 -0.95 14.31 12.66
C ARG A 265 -2.29 14.78 12.12
N ARG A 266 -2.80 14.14 11.06
CA ARG A 266 -4.12 14.48 10.47
C ARG A 266 -5.26 14.29 11.47
N ALA A 267 -5.19 13.23 12.28
CA ALA A 267 -6.18 12.98 13.34
C ALA A 267 -6.18 14.10 14.37
N VAL A 268 -5.00 14.51 14.87
CA VAL A 268 -4.86 15.60 15.84
C VAL A 268 -5.38 16.93 15.30
N GLU A 269 -5.00 17.28 14.06
CA GLU A 269 -5.46 18.51 13.41
C GLU A 269 -6.97 18.54 13.24
N ARG A 270 -7.56 17.44 12.77
CA ARG A 270 -9.00 17.38 12.55
C ARG A 270 -9.79 17.26 13.86
N TRP A 271 -9.27 16.56 14.86
CA TRP A 271 -9.85 16.51 16.20
C TRP A 271 -9.95 17.92 16.82
N LYS A 272 -8.88 18.71 16.74
CA LYS A 272 -8.91 20.13 17.16
C LYS A 272 -10.00 20.89 16.40
N TRP A 273 -10.03 20.73 15.08
CA TRP A 273 -11.03 21.36 14.24
C TRP A 273 -12.47 20.96 14.63
N VAL A 274 -12.74 19.68 14.96
CA VAL A 274 -14.07 19.23 15.41
C VAL A 274 -14.47 19.89 16.73
N LEU A 275 -13.55 20.03 17.68
CA LEU A 275 -13.80 20.72 18.93
C LEU A 275 -14.07 22.23 18.73
N ASP A 276 -13.26 22.86 17.90
CA ASP A 276 -13.42 24.29 17.57
C ASP A 276 -14.74 24.53 16.82
N ARG A 277 -15.09 23.61 15.92
CA ARG A 277 -16.37 23.67 15.19
C ARG A 277 -17.59 23.55 16.11
N GLN A 278 -17.52 22.78 17.19
CA GLN A 278 -18.58 22.72 18.19
C GLN A 278 -18.75 24.07 18.92
N VAL A 279 -17.67 24.79 19.13
CA VAL A 279 -17.75 26.17 19.69
C VAL A 279 -18.37 27.13 18.69
N GLU A 280 -17.93 27.12 17.43
CA GLU A 280 -18.49 27.95 16.36
C GLU A 280 -19.99 27.74 16.15
N THR A 281 -20.45 26.48 16.28
CA THR A 281 -21.88 26.13 16.14
C THR A 281 -22.68 26.31 17.44
N GLY A 282 -22.04 26.78 18.52
CA GLY A 282 -22.69 27.08 19.80
C GLY A 282 -23.14 25.85 20.63
N VAL A 283 -22.69 24.64 20.26
CA VAL A 283 -23.04 23.41 20.97
C VAL A 283 -22.03 23.03 22.06
N MET A 284 -20.89 23.72 22.11
CA MET A 284 -19.89 23.62 23.18
C MET A 284 -19.48 25.05 23.59
N SER A 285 -19.27 25.29 24.88
CA SER A 285 -18.74 26.56 25.33
C SER A 285 -17.20 26.64 25.15
N ALA A 286 -16.66 27.85 25.02
CA ALA A 286 -15.22 28.06 24.99
C ALA A 286 -14.50 27.54 26.24
N ALA A 287 -15.16 27.66 27.40
CA ALA A 287 -14.64 27.14 28.67
C ALA A 287 -14.61 25.61 28.73
N GLU A 288 -15.57 24.92 28.10
CA GLU A 288 -15.56 23.48 27.95
C GLU A 288 -14.48 23.04 26.97
N ARG A 289 -14.35 23.72 25.81
CA ARG A 289 -13.29 23.49 24.83
C ARG A 289 -11.89 23.61 25.46
N ALA A 290 -11.67 24.58 26.34
CA ALA A 290 -10.40 24.79 27.01
C ALA A 290 -9.99 23.65 27.95
N ARG A 291 -10.90 22.76 28.37
CA ARG A 291 -10.59 21.56 29.17
C ARG A 291 -10.05 20.40 28.32
N HIS A 292 -10.19 20.45 27.00
CA HIS A 292 -9.77 19.41 26.08
C HIS A 292 -8.54 19.86 25.29
N GLN A 293 -7.37 19.94 25.95
CA GLN A 293 -6.10 20.34 25.34
C GLN A 293 -5.35 19.15 24.74
N ASP A 294 -5.45 18.00 25.42
CA ASP A 294 -4.71 16.81 25.06
C ASP A 294 -5.52 15.92 24.12
N PHE A 295 -4.82 15.41 23.07
CA PHE A 295 -5.41 14.47 22.15
C PHE A 295 -5.74 13.16 22.87
N PRO A 296 -6.97 12.62 22.68
CA PRO A 296 -7.40 11.41 23.38
C PRO A 296 -6.83 10.17 22.70
N GLU A 297 -5.57 9.83 22.99
CA GLU A 297 -4.90 8.69 22.37
C GLU A 297 -5.73 7.41 22.49
N PRO A 298 -6.11 6.77 21.38
CA PRO A 298 -6.89 5.55 21.42
C PRO A 298 -6.02 4.34 21.81
N LYS A 299 -6.66 3.28 22.27
CA LYS A 299 -6.02 1.99 22.48
C LYS A 299 -5.39 1.48 21.17
N LYS A 300 -4.33 0.70 21.29
CA LYS A 300 -3.75 0.00 20.14
C LYS A 300 -4.82 -0.91 19.51
N PRO A 301 -4.93 -0.97 18.17
CA PRO A 301 -5.89 -1.86 17.52
C PRO A 301 -5.64 -3.32 17.90
N VAL A 302 -6.71 -4.07 18.09
CA VAL A 302 -6.67 -5.51 18.33
C VAL A 302 -7.36 -6.19 17.14
N LYS A 303 -6.68 -7.17 16.52
CA LYS A 303 -7.25 -7.95 15.43
C LYS A 303 -8.20 -9.03 15.98
N PRO A 304 -9.23 -9.44 15.22
CA PRO A 304 -10.08 -10.57 15.58
C PRO A 304 -9.27 -11.84 15.82
N THR A 305 -9.71 -12.71 16.74
CA THR A 305 -9.04 -13.99 17.05
C THR A 305 -8.88 -14.90 15.83
N SER A 306 -9.74 -14.78 14.82
CA SER A 306 -9.59 -15.46 13.52
C SER A 306 -8.34 -15.03 12.75
N GLN A 307 -7.74 -13.90 13.09
CA GLN A 307 -6.50 -13.37 12.50
C GLN A 307 -5.27 -13.60 13.40
N ALA A 308 -5.33 -14.53 14.36
CA ALA A 308 -4.21 -14.88 15.22
C ALA A 308 -3.00 -15.40 14.42
N GLY A 309 -1.85 -15.41 15.05
CA GLY A 309 -0.59 -15.85 14.46
C GLY A 309 -0.19 -15.01 13.26
N GLN A 310 0.22 -15.65 12.17
CA GLN A 310 0.66 -14.94 10.95
C GLN A 310 -0.51 -14.47 10.09
N THR A 311 -1.70 -15.05 10.22
CA THR A 311 -2.86 -14.76 9.36
C THR A 311 -3.18 -13.27 9.29
N GLY A 312 -3.18 -12.56 10.41
CA GLY A 312 -3.48 -11.14 10.43
C GLY A 312 -2.44 -10.27 9.70
N TYR A 313 -1.18 -10.68 9.64
CA TYR A 313 -0.15 -9.99 8.85
C TYR A 313 -0.31 -10.24 7.36
N LEU A 314 -0.71 -11.46 6.97
CA LEU A 314 -1.00 -11.81 5.58
C LEU A 314 -2.20 -11.01 5.05
N VAL A 315 -3.27 -10.94 5.85
CA VAL A 315 -4.46 -10.13 5.53
C VAL A 315 -4.10 -8.65 5.38
N ASP A 316 -3.22 -8.11 6.25
CA ASP A 316 -2.74 -6.73 6.15
C ASP A 316 -2.01 -6.45 4.82
N ILE A 317 -1.11 -7.35 4.40
CA ILE A 317 -0.40 -7.22 3.12
C ILE A 317 -1.37 -7.34 1.92
N ALA A 318 -2.30 -8.28 1.97
CA ALA A 318 -3.32 -8.44 0.93
C ALA A 318 -4.18 -7.18 0.82
N ASN A 319 -4.63 -6.61 1.95
CA ASN A 319 -5.45 -5.39 1.97
C ASN A 319 -4.71 -4.16 1.44
N LYS A 320 -3.42 -4.01 1.76
CA LYS A 320 -2.58 -2.94 1.19
C LYS A 320 -2.46 -3.08 -0.33
N TYR A 321 -2.30 -4.32 -0.81
CA TYR A 321 -2.25 -4.60 -2.24
C TYR A 321 -3.59 -4.31 -2.93
N LEU A 322 -4.71 -4.78 -2.36
CA LEU A 322 -6.07 -4.51 -2.85
C LEU A 322 -6.34 -3.01 -2.96
N LYS A 323 -5.96 -2.24 -1.93
CA LYS A 323 -6.11 -0.78 -1.93
C LYS A 323 -5.27 -0.10 -3.00
N SER A 324 -4.00 -0.51 -3.15
CA SER A 324 -3.07 0.12 -4.09
C SER A 324 -3.36 -0.18 -5.56
N ARG A 325 -3.88 -1.38 -5.87
CA ARG A 325 -4.13 -1.84 -7.25
C ARG A 325 -5.57 -1.62 -7.69
N GLY A 326 -6.54 -1.93 -6.85
CA GLY A 326 -7.97 -1.89 -7.17
C GLY A 326 -8.76 -0.80 -6.45
N GLY A 327 -8.13 0.02 -5.60
CA GLY A 327 -8.82 1.03 -4.80
C GLY A 327 -9.79 0.46 -3.75
N ILE A 328 -9.73 -0.88 -3.52
CA ILE A 328 -10.60 -1.55 -2.55
C ILE A 328 -10.14 -1.17 -1.14
N THR A 329 -10.99 -0.47 -0.42
CA THR A 329 -10.68 0.05 0.92
C THR A 329 -11.03 -0.95 2.02
N GLY A 330 -10.54 -0.71 3.25
CA GLY A 330 -10.94 -1.48 4.43
C GLY A 330 -12.46 -1.48 4.64
N LYS A 331 -13.12 -0.36 4.30
CA LYS A 331 -14.58 -0.27 4.34
C LYS A 331 -15.26 -1.22 3.34
N ASP A 332 -14.77 -1.27 2.10
CA ASP A 332 -15.33 -2.15 1.08
C ASP A 332 -15.22 -3.62 1.50
N LEU A 333 -14.06 -4.01 2.08
CA LEU A 333 -13.81 -5.34 2.60
C LEU A 333 -14.69 -5.70 3.79
N ALA A 334 -14.93 -4.73 4.68
CA ALA A 334 -15.82 -4.89 5.83
C ALA A 334 -17.31 -4.90 5.42
N ASP A 335 -17.66 -4.24 4.31
CA ASP A 335 -18.98 -4.39 3.68
C ASP A 335 -19.21 -5.83 3.17
N GLY A 336 -18.13 -6.62 2.97
CA GLY A 336 -18.16 -8.05 2.70
C GLY A 336 -18.44 -8.43 1.25
N GLY A 337 -18.68 -9.73 1.03
CA GLY A 337 -18.96 -10.29 -0.28
C GLY A 337 -17.71 -10.58 -1.13
N TYR A 338 -16.51 -10.28 -0.64
CA TYR A 338 -15.28 -10.52 -1.37
C TYR A 338 -14.74 -11.93 -1.17
N ARG A 339 -14.24 -12.51 -2.26
CA ARG A 339 -13.41 -13.72 -2.28
C ARG A 339 -12.03 -13.33 -2.83
N ILE A 340 -11.00 -13.45 -2.00
CA ILE A 340 -9.66 -12.94 -2.28
C ILE A 340 -8.70 -14.12 -2.32
N HIS A 341 -8.22 -14.46 -3.51
CA HIS A 341 -7.22 -15.50 -3.71
C HIS A 341 -5.84 -14.89 -3.61
N THR A 342 -5.07 -15.35 -2.62
CA THR A 342 -3.74 -14.82 -2.34
C THR A 342 -2.64 -15.68 -2.96
N THR A 343 -1.41 -15.15 -2.96
CA THR A 343 -0.19 -15.88 -3.35
C THR A 343 0.46 -16.62 -2.17
N PHE A 344 -0.07 -16.47 -0.96
CA PHE A 344 0.56 -17.02 0.24
C PHE A 344 0.44 -18.54 0.27
N ASP A 345 1.57 -19.19 0.47
CA ASP A 345 1.72 -20.63 0.60
C ASP A 345 1.73 -21.01 2.09
N LYS A 346 0.74 -21.77 2.51
CA LYS A 346 0.56 -22.13 3.92
C LYS A 346 1.76 -22.81 4.53
N GLU A 347 2.33 -23.79 3.80
CA GLU A 347 3.48 -24.57 4.29
C GLU A 347 4.72 -23.68 4.45
N LYS A 348 4.93 -22.76 3.49
CA LYS A 348 6.04 -21.79 3.57
C LYS A 348 5.86 -20.77 4.68
N VAL A 349 4.64 -20.29 4.91
CA VAL A 349 4.33 -19.38 6.04
C VAL A 349 4.59 -20.08 7.37
N ASP A 350 4.08 -21.31 7.54
CA ASP A 350 4.25 -22.09 8.75
C ASP A 350 5.74 -22.45 9.00
N ALA A 351 6.47 -22.80 7.93
CA ALA A 351 7.90 -23.10 8.01
C ALA A 351 8.72 -21.86 8.41
N LEU A 352 8.41 -20.70 7.83
CA LEU A 352 9.10 -19.45 8.17
C LEU A 352 8.85 -19.05 9.63
N ALA A 353 7.61 -19.15 10.10
CA ALA A 353 7.27 -18.89 11.49
C ALA A 353 8.02 -19.83 12.46
N LYS A 354 8.02 -21.13 12.17
CA LYS A 354 8.76 -22.14 12.97
C LYS A 354 10.27 -21.86 12.97
N ALA A 355 10.84 -21.47 11.84
CA ALA A 355 12.26 -21.14 11.75
C ALA A 355 12.62 -19.95 12.65
N VAL A 356 11.81 -18.89 12.60
CA VAL A 356 12.00 -17.70 13.45
C VAL A 356 11.87 -18.07 14.93
N GLU A 357 10.81 -18.77 15.30
CA GLU A 357 10.56 -19.17 16.70
C GLU A 357 11.67 -20.07 17.25
N LYS A 358 12.12 -21.06 16.46
CA LYS A 358 13.22 -21.93 16.84
C LYS A 358 14.49 -21.15 17.10
N VAL A 359 14.93 -20.33 16.16
CA VAL A 359 16.19 -19.59 16.28
C VAL A 359 16.13 -18.56 17.43
N ARG A 360 14.98 -17.90 17.64
CA ARG A 360 14.78 -17.01 18.78
C ARG A 360 14.86 -17.74 20.11
N LYS A 361 14.20 -18.90 20.21
CA LYS A 361 14.18 -19.73 21.42
C LYS A 361 15.57 -20.26 21.78
N ASP A 362 16.32 -20.69 20.75
CA ASP A 362 17.63 -21.32 20.95
C ASP A 362 18.74 -20.26 21.25
N GLY A 363 18.61 -19.04 20.71
CA GLY A 363 19.66 -18.03 20.77
C GLY A 363 19.42 -16.83 21.69
N LEU A 364 18.16 -16.51 22.03
CA LEU A 364 17.84 -15.33 22.85
C LEU A 364 17.38 -15.70 24.26
N ASP A 365 17.90 -14.99 25.26
CA ASP A 365 17.50 -15.11 26.66
C ASP A 365 17.15 -13.72 27.24
N PRO A 366 15.94 -13.20 27.02
CA PRO A 366 15.55 -11.86 27.48
C PRO A 366 15.42 -11.76 29.01
N LYS A 367 15.45 -12.90 29.73
CA LYS A 367 15.48 -12.90 31.20
C LYS A 367 16.89 -12.66 31.75
N LYS A 368 17.89 -13.24 31.09
CA LYS A 368 19.30 -13.10 31.53
C LYS A 368 20.03 -11.95 30.84
N ARG A 369 19.69 -11.64 29.57
CA ARG A 369 20.36 -10.60 28.79
C ARG A 369 19.42 -9.44 28.46
N ALA A 370 19.74 -8.25 28.97
CA ALA A 370 18.94 -7.04 28.67
C ALA A 370 18.94 -6.67 27.17
N ALA A 371 20.01 -6.99 26.46
CA ALA A 371 20.14 -6.79 25.03
C ALA A 371 19.13 -7.63 24.22
N ASP A 372 18.71 -8.79 24.72
CA ASP A 372 17.74 -9.67 24.06
C ASP A 372 16.29 -9.24 24.23
N ARG A 373 16.04 -8.22 25.08
CA ARG A 373 14.69 -7.67 25.26
C ARG A 373 14.31 -6.82 24.06
N HIS A 374 13.03 -6.89 23.70
CA HIS A 374 12.44 -6.10 22.63
C HIS A 374 13.05 -6.37 21.24
N VAL A 375 13.59 -7.57 21.05
CA VAL A 375 14.06 -8.03 19.75
C VAL A 375 12.85 -8.40 18.90
N GLU A 376 12.77 -7.76 17.73
CA GLU A 376 11.73 -7.97 16.73
C GLU A 376 12.33 -8.62 15.49
N VAL A 377 11.51 -9.41 14.81
CA VAL A 377 11.87 -10.03 13.54
C VAL A 377 10.77 -9.74 12.51
N GLY A 378 11.19 -9.37 11.32
CA GLY A 378 10.33 -9.28 10.14
C GLY A 378 10.96 -10.08 9.01
N ALA A 379 10.20 -10.94 8.35
CA ALA A 379 10.73 -11.72 7.23
C ALA A 379 9.69 -11.87 6.11
N ALA A 380 10.18 -11.94 4.88
CA ALA A 380 9.32 -12.17 3.71
C ALA A 380 10.06 -12.99 2.65
N SER A 381 9.32 -13.83 1.96
CA SER A 381 9.80 -14.68 0.88
C SER A 381 9.04 -14.39 -0.41
N VAL A 382 9.77 -14.12 -1.48
CA VAL A 382 9.24 -13.76 -2.80
C VAL A 382 9.77 -14.75 -3.83
N ARG A 383 8.90 -15.19 -4.73
CA ARG A 383 9.27 -16.06 -5.84
C ARG A 383 9.93 -15.25 -6.96
N PRO A 384 11.21 -15.54 -7.36
CA PRO A 384 11.90 -14.77 -8.39
C PRO A 384 11.22 -14.83 -9.75
N GLU A 385 10.63 -15.96 -10.10
CA GLU A 385 9.99 -16.19 -11.40
C GLU A 385 8.93 -15.14 -11.73
N ASP A 386 8.15 -14.69 -10.75
CA ASP A 386 6.97 -13.87 -11.01
C ASP A 386 6.71 -12.74 -9.99
N GLY A 387 7.48 -12.64 -8.93
CA GLY A 387 7.31 -11.61 -7.90
C GLY A 387 6.21 -11.94 -6.86
N ALA A 388 5.65 -13.16 -6.85
CA ALA A 388 4.65 -13.56 -5.87
C ALA A 388 5.23 -13.55 -4.44
N VAL A 389 4.57 -12.87 -3.52
CA VAL A 389 4.88 -12.94 -2.08
C VAL A 389 4.29 -14.23 -1.53
N VAL A 390 5.15 -15.21 -1.20
CA VAL A 390 4.68 -16.56 -0.84
C VAL A 390 4.67 -16.83 0.66
N ALA A 391 5.51 -16.14 1.44
CA ALA A 391 5.52 -16.25 2.89
C ALA A 391 5.89 -14.93 3.54
N VAL A 392 5.34 -14.71 4.73
CA VAL A 392 5.61 -13.52 5.55
C VAL A 392 5.60 -13.92 7.01
N TYR A 393 6.54 -13.35 7.78
CA TYR A 393 6.53 -13.35 9.23
C TYR A 393 6.54 -11.91 9.73
N GLY A 394 5.42 -11.45 10.27
CA GLY A 394 5.22 -10.05 10.69
C GLY A 394 5.46 -9.80 12.18
N GLY A 395 5.68 -10.85 12.96
CA GLY A 395 5.81 -10.82 14.42
C GLY A 395 5.30 -12.10 15.04
N ALA A 396 5.36 -12.23 16.37
CA ALA A 396 4.97 -13.47 17.06
C ALA A 396 3.49 -13.80 16.88
N ASP A 397 2.63 -12.81 16.99
CA ASP A 397 1.17 -12.98 16.85
C ASP A 397 0.52 -11.65 16.52
N ALA A 398 -0.26 -11.62 15.44
CA ALA A 398 -0.89 -10.40 14.92
C ALA A 398 -1.96 -9.80 15.86
N ILE A 399 -2.47 -10.56 16.81
CA ILE A 399 -3.43 -10.05 17.81
C ILE A 399 -2.70 -9.22 18.88
N THR A 400 -1.58 -9.75 19.37
CA THR A 400 -0.82 -9.11 20.48
C THR A 400 0.22 -8.13 19.97
N HIS A 401 0.67 -8.26 18.72
CA HIS A 401 1.63 -7.38 18.05
C HIS A 401 1.04 -6.88 16.74
N PHE A 402 0.42 -5.70 16.77
CA PHE A 402 -0.32 -5.15 15.64
C PHE A 402 0.55 -4.82 14.42
N SER A 403 1.79 -4.31 14.66
CA SER A 403 2.69 -3.87 13.60
C SER A 403 3.22 -5.05 12.79
N ASN A 404 3.17 -4.95 11.46
CA ASN A 404 3.72 -5.96 10.57
C ASN A 404 5.20 -5.66 10.30
N ASN A 405 6.10 -6.34 11.02
CA ASN A 405 7.55 -6.13 10.92
C ASN A 405 8.12 -6.47 9.53
N ALA A 406 7.44 -7.31 8.75
CA ALA A 406 7.87 -7.65 7.39
C ALA A 406 7.60 -6.54 6.37
N ASP A 407 6.61 -5.68 6.65
CA ASP A 407 6.19 -4.59 5.74
C ASP A 407 6.30 -3.21 6.42
N THR A 408 7.10 -3.09 7.47
CA THR A 408 7.40 -1.80 8.11
C THR A 408 8.54 -1.09 7.40
N SER A 409 8.48 0.23 7.33
CA SER A 409 9.57 1.11 6.98
C SER A 409 10.13 1.75 8.26
N GLY A 410 11.43 1.88 8.38
CA GLY A 410 12.08 2.47 9.56
C GLY A 410 13.30 1.69 10.03
N VAL A 411 13.54 0.51 9.45
CA VAL A 411 14.70 -0.33 9.75
C VAL A 411 15.76 -0.13 8.66
N PRO A 412 16.94 0.46 8.96
CA PRO A 412 17.99 0.70 7.97
C PRO A 412 18.47 -0.61 7.33
N ALA A 413 18.65 -0.60 6.01
CA ALA A 413 19.13 -1.77 5.28
C ALA A 413 20.61 -2.10 5.54
N GLY A 414 21.42 -1.12 5.93
CA GLY A 414 22.86 -1.30 6.12
C GLY A 414 23.53 -1.83 4.86
N SER A 415 24.52 -2.68 5.03
CA SER A 415 25.28 -3.27 3.91
C SER A 415 24.45 -4.09 2.93
N ALA A 416 23.23 -4.49 3.28
CA ALA A 416 22.30 -5.10 2.34
C ALA A 416 21.87 -4.13 1.19
N PHE A 417 22.21 -2.85 1.29
CA PHE A 417 22.01 -1.86 0.24
C PHE A 417 23.17 -1.79 -0.77
N LYS A 418 24.35 -2.29 -0.43
CA LYS A 418 25.56 -2.24 -1.27
C LYS A 418 25.38 -2.79 -2.70
N PRO A 419 24.62 -3.87 -2.95
CA PRO A 419 24.40 -4.38 -4.31
C PRO A 419 23.79 -3.36 -5.28
N PHE A 420 22.94 -2.48 -4.80
CA PHE A 420 22.33 -1.42 -5.62
C PHE A 420 23.34 -0.33 -5.99
N VAL A 421 24.27 -0.03 -5.08
CA VAL A 421 25.39 0.90 -5.37
C VAL A 421 26.32 0.28 -6.40
N TYR A 422 26.67 -1.00 -6.23
CA TYR A 422 27.52 -1.72 -7.17
C TYR A 422 26.87 -1.79 -8.57
N ALA A 423 25.58 -2.15 -8.64
CA ALA A 423 24.85 -2.14 -9.91
C ALA A 423 24.85 -0.75 -10.57
N ALA A 424 24.67 0.32 -9.78
CA ALA A 424 24.67 1.69 -10.28
C ALA A 424 26.04 2.11 -10.86
N THR A 425 27.17 1.60 -10.31
CA THR A 425 28.52 1.85 -10.86
C THR A 425 28.78 1.10 -12.16
N LEU A 426 28.19 -0.09 -12.28
CA LEU A 426 28.40 -0.96 -13.45
C LEU A 426 27.57 -0.53 -14.68
N GLU A 427 26.37 0.05 -14.48
CA GLU A 427 25.45 0.35 -15.60
C GLU A 427 26.05 1.29 -16.66
N PRO A 428 26.71 2.42 -16.32
CA PRO A 428 27.37 3.26 -17.31
C PRO A 428 28.57 2.57 -17.99
N LEU A 429 29.27 1.69 -17.27
CA LEU A 429 30.40 0.91 -17.83
C LEU A 429 29.89 -0.12 -18.81
N SER A 430 28.82 -0.84 -18.50
CA SER A 430 28.18 -1.82 -19.37
C SER A 430 27.69 -1.19 -20.69
N ALA A 431 27.13 0.03 -20.61
CA ALA A 431 26.70 0.78 -21.78
C ALA A 431 27.85 1.13 -22.71
N LYS A 432 29.03 1.50 -22.16
CA LYS A 432 30.24 1.76 -22.94
C LYS A 432 30.76 0.49 -23.61
N VAL A 433 30.81 -0.63 -22.89
CA VAL A 433 31.21 -1.94 -23.43
C VAL A 433 30.31 -2.36 -24.59
N ARG A 434 28.99 -2.26 -24.43
CA ARG A 434 28.04 -2.56 -25.53
C ARG A 434 28.18 -1.65 -26.75
N ALA A 435 28.51 -0.38 -26.53
CA ALA A 435 28.74 0.56 -27.64
C ALA A 435 29.98 0.14 -28.49
N VAL A 436 31.04 -0.32 -27.82
CA VAL A 436 32.24 -0.85 -28.47
C VAL A 436 31.93 -2.16 -29.21
N GLU A 437 31.24 -3.11 -28.56
CA GLU A 437 30.81 -4.37 -29.20
C GLU A 437 29.88 -4.14 -30.41
N GLY A 438 29.00 -3.16 -30.34
CA GLY A 438 28.10 -2.79 -31.43
C GLY A 438 28.80 -2.16 -32.61
N ALA A 439 29.97 -1.52 -32.40
CA ALA A 439 30.82 -0.98 -33.44
C ALA A 439 31.67 -2.10 -34.12
N ASP A 440 32.14 -3.04 -33.29
CA ASP A 440 33.04 -4.13 -33.77
C ASP A 440 32.28 -5.25 -34.51
N ARG A 441 31.00 -5.48 -34.20
CA ARG A 441 30.15 -6.49 -34.87
C ARG A 441 29.86 -6.21 -36.34
N ARG A 442 30.19 -5.04 -36.89
CA ARG A 442 29.98 -4.73 -38.29
C ARG A 442 31.11 -5.27 -39.17
N ASP A 443 32.25 -5.64 -38.58
CA ASP A 443 33.47 -5.99 -39.34
C ASP A 443 33.94 -7.43 -39.23
N GLN A 444 33.47 -8.29 -38.34
CA GLN A 444 33.98 -9.64 -38.20
C GLN A 444 32.93 -10.71 -37.84
N GLY A 445 32.97 -11.81 -38.62
CA GLY A 445 32.07 -12.95 -38.44
C GLY A 445 32.18 -13.66 -37.10
N GLY A 446 31.11 -13.65 -36.33
CA GLY A 446 30.58 -14.83 -35.66
C GLY A 446 31.12 -15.28 -34.32
N ALA A 447 32.10 -14.68 -33.68
CA ALA A 447 32.47 -15.04 -32.30
C ALA A 447 31.88 -14.05 -31.29
N LYS A 448 31.04 -14.55 -30.38
CA LYS A 448 30.59 -13.76 -29.20
C LYS A 448 31.78 -13.57 -28.26
N LEU A 449 32.54 -12.49 -28.41
CA LEU A 449 33.41 -12.03 -27.34
C LEU A 449 32.51 -11.43 -26.25
N SER A 450 32.38 -12.10 -25.12
CA SER A 450 31.80 -11.50 -23.92
C SER A 450 32.88 -10.63 -23.27
N VAL A 451 32.88 -9.32 -23.54
CA VAL A 451 33.78 -8.39 -22.86
C VAL A 451 33.27 -8.21 -21.45
N ALA A 452 34.02 -8.69 -20.46
CA ALA A 452 33.70 -8.46 -19.05
C ALA A 452 33.77 -6.96 -18.72
N VAL A 453 32.75 -6.45 -18.04
CA VAL A 453 32.81 -5.07 -17.54
C VAL A 453 33.89 -5.00 -16.44
N PRO A 454 34.81 -4.04 -16.49
CA PRO A 454 35.85 -3.91 -15.47
C PRO A 454 35.28 -3.76 -14.10
N VAL A 455 35.87 -4.44 -13.10
CA VAL A 455 35.45 -4.28 -11.67
C VAL A 455 35.91 -2.92 -11.20
N PRO A 456 34.96 -2.04 -10.77
CA PRO A 456 35.32 -0.72 -10.27
C PRO A 456 36.05 -0.81 -8.91
N THR A 457 37.10 0.01 -8.77
CA THR A 457 37.91 0.11 -7.53
C THR A 457 37.75 1.51 -6.95
N PHE A 458 37.41 1.59 -5.68
CA PHE A 458 37.26 2.83 -4.93
C PHE A 458 37.95 2.71 -3.57
N ALA A 459 38.51 3.80 -3.08
CA ALA A 459 39.31 3.82 -1.84
C ALA A 459 40.34 2.68 -1.81
N GLY A 460 40.97 2.37 -2.96
CA GLY A 460 41.97 1.32 -3.09
C GLY A 460 41.45 -0.12 -3.03
N THR A 461 40.11 -0.34 -3.00
CA THR A 461 39.51 -1.67 -2.88
C THR A 461 38.51 -1.92 -4.02
N PRO A 462 38.59 -3.06 -4.73
CA PRO A 462 37.57 -3.48 -5.67
C PRO A 462 36.20 -3.61 -4.99
N LEU A 463 35.13 -3.06 -5.60
CA LEU A 463 33.79 -3.09 -4.98
C LEU A 463 33.28 -4.51 -4.73
N VAL A 464 33.65 -5.48 -5.55
CA VAL A 464 33.28 -6.90 -5.36
C VAL A 464 33.86 -7.46 -4.05
N GLU A 465 35.09 -7.10 -3.70
CA GLU A 465 35.75 -7.49 -2.45
C GLU A 465 35.14 -6.72 -1.25
N ALA A 466 34.84 -5.44 -1.46
CA ALA A 466 34.24 -4.60 -0.43
C ALA A 466 32.78 -5.00 -0.08
N MET A 467 32.15 -5.87 -0.89
CA MET A 467 30.80 -6.42 -0.59
C MET A 467 30.80 -7.23 0.70
N THR A 468 31.80 -8.08 0.90
CA THR A 468 31.97 -8.92 2.11
C THR A 468 32.72 -8.20 3.23
N GLY A 469 33.46 -7.15 2.90
CA GLY A 469 34.30 -6.39 3.82
C GLY A 469 33.49 -5.50 4.78
N THR A 470 34.13 -5.17 5.92
CA THR A 470 33.54 -4.28 6.93
C THR A 470 33.69 -2.80 6.59
N SER A 471 34.56 -2.44 5.64
CA SER A 471 34.77 -1.06 5.24
C SER A 471 33.59 -0.52 4.40
N HIS A 472 33.18 0.68 4.73
CA HIS A 472 32.15 1.43 3.99
C HIS A 472 32.76 2.42 2.99
N ALA A 473 34.04 2.76 3.14
CA ALA A 473 34.70 3.81 2.34
C ALA A 473 34.59 3.60 0.82
N PRO A 474 34.77 2.38 0.25
CA PRO A 474 34.63 2.17 -1.18
C PRO A 474 33.24 2.51 -1.70
N PHE A 475 32.18 2.19 -0.96
CA PHE A 475 30.79 2.46 -1.35
C PHE A 475 30.40 3.93 -1.18
N VAL A 476 30.93 4.62 -0.19
CA VAL A 476 30.74 6.06 0.00
C VAL A 476 31.39 6.82 -1.16
N GLU A 477 32.63 6.46 -1.52
CA GLU A 477 33.34 7.09 -2.63
C GLU A 477 32.68 6.79 -3.96
N ALA A 478 32.31 5.54 -4.23
CA ALA A 478 31.55 5.14 -5.43
C ALA A 478 30.25 5.95 -5.57
N GLY A 479 29.46 6.04 -4.51
CA GLY A 479 28.21 6.80 -4.55
C GLY A 479 28.40 8.30 -4.75
N LYS A 480 29.51 8.86 -4.25
CA LYS A 480 29.88 10.26 -4.49
C LYS A 480 30.26 10.49 -5.95
N GLU A 481 31.08 9.58 -6.53
CA GLU A 481 31.57 9.71 -7.91
C GLU A 481 30.46 9.53 -8.94
N ILE A 482 29.67 8.45 -8.83
CA ILE A 482 28.56 8.20 -9.77
C ILE A 482 27.35 9.09 -9.53
N GLY A 483 27.26 9.73 -8.38
CA GLY A 483 26.15 10.56 -7.94
C GLY A 483 25.03 9.77 -7.24
N LEU A 484 24.68 10.17 -6.04
CA LEU A 484 23.68 9.49 -5.18
C LEU A 484 22.29 9.40 -5.83
N ARG A 485 21.94 10.31 -6.75
CA ARG A 485 20.69 10.22 -7.52
C ARG A 485 20.66 8.99 -8.43
N ASN A 486 21.82 8.60 -8.99
CA ASN A 486 21.92 7.40 -9.84
C ASN A 486 21.80 6.13 -9.01
N VAL A 487 22.41 6.11 -7.82
CA VAL A 487 22.22 5.03 -6.84
C VAL A 487 20.75 4.89 -6.45
N LYS A 488 20.09 6.00 -6.10
CA LYS A 488 18.65 6.00 -5.79
C LYS A 488 17.82 5.47 -6.96
N ARG A 489 18.09 5.93 -8.17
CA ARG A 489 17.39 5.47 -9.37
C ARG A 489 17.55 3.96 -9.58
N MET A 490 18.76 3.42 -9.42
CA MET A 490 19.02 1.99 -9.52
C MET A 490 18.23 1.20 -8.48
N ALA A 491 18.25 1.62 -7.21
CA ALA A 491 17.52 0.96 -6.12
C ALA A 491 16.00 0.95 -6.37
N VAL A 492 15.45 2.07 -6.85
CA VAL A 492 14.02 2.18 -7.19
C VAL A 492 13.70 1.34 -8.43
N SER A 493 14.57 1.31 -9.45
CA SER A 493 14.39 0.45 -10.61
C SER A 493 14.39 -1.03 -10.25
N ALA A 494 15.20 -1.44 -9.28
CA ALA A 494 15.22 -2.80 -8.73
C ALA A 494 14.00 -3.13 -7.85
N GLY A 495 13.09 -2.18 -7.56
CA GLY A 495 11.83 -2.43 -6.88
C GLY A 495 11.71 -1.86 -5.46
N LEU A 496 12.70 -1.13 -4.98
CA LEU A 496 12.58 -0.41 -3.71
C LEU A 496 11.66 0.81 -3.88
N ARG A 497 10.90 1.14 -2.85
CA ARG A 497 9.99 2.29 -2.88
C ARG A 497 10.72 3.60 -2.63
N GLU A 498 10.34 4.63 -3.35
CA GLU A 498 10.93 5.96 -3.21
C GLU A 498 10.75 6.55 -1.81
N GLU A 499 9.61 6.26 -1.17
CA GLU A 499 9.27 6.73 0.18
C GLU A 499 10.16 6.12 1.27
N SER A 500 10.82 4.98 1.00
CA SER A 500 11.76 4.34 1.90
C SER A 500 13.20 4.81 1.71
N MET A 501 13.46 5.66 0.71
CA MET A 501 14.80 6.17 0.45
C MET A 501 15.16 7.29 1.44
N ALA A 502 16.35 7.19 2.01
CA ALA A 502 16.91 8.21 2.88
C ALA A 502 17.29 9.48 2.11
N LYS A 503 17.66 10.52 2.82
CA LYS A 503 18.25 11.72 2.24
C LYS A 503 19.53 11.38 1.48
N LEU A 504 19.77 12.09 0.37
CA LEU A 504 20.95 11.89 -0.48
C LEU A 504 22.19 12.52 0.16
N GLU A 505 22.69 11.89 1.20
CA GLU A 505 23.91 12.21 1.93
C GLU A 505 24.94 11.08 1.72
N PRO A 506 26.22 11.26 2.01
CA PRO A 506 27.25 10.21 1.81
C PRO A 506 26.89 8.85 2.41
N THR A 507 26.19 8.85 3.53
CA THR A 507 25.70 7.63 4.21
C THR A 507 24.59 6.90 3.47
N PHE A 508 23.99 7.50 2.45
CA PHE A 508 22.99 6.86 1.59
C PHE A 508 23.52 5.57 0.95
N SER A 509 24.78 5.61 0.47
CA SER A 509 25.45 4.47 -0.17
C SER A 509 25.73 3.30 0.75
N ILE A 510 25.62 3.48 2.06
CA ILE A 510 25.84 2.43 3.06
C ILE A 510 24.52 1.99 3.74
N GLY A 511 23.38 2.31 3.12
CA GLY A 511 22.11 1.73 3.48
C GLY A 511 21.37 2.39 4.64
N THR A 512 21.42 3.72 4.73
CA THR A 512 20.55 4.47 5.65
C THR A 512 19.07 4.46 5.23
N SER A 513 18.78 4.05 3.99
CA SER A 513 17.41 3.80 3.51
C SER A 513 16.74 2.65 4.27
N THR A 514 15.42 2.72 4.42
CA THR A 514 14.64 1.82 5.30
C THR A 514 13.57 1.04 4.54
N PRO A 515 13.94 0.21 3.55
CA PRO A 515 12.99 -0.64 2.84
C PRO A 515 12.46 -1.76 3.74
N SER A 516 11.24 -2.23 3.47
CA SER A 516 10.67 -3.38 4.17
C SER A 516 11.28 -4.71 3.71
N ALA A 517 11.11 -5.79 4.50
CA ALA A 517 11.60 -7.12 4.14
C ALA A 517 10.96 -7.62 2.83
N VAL A 518 9.66 -7.35 2.63
CA VAL A 518 8.96 -7.67 1.37
C VAL A 518 9.66 -6.98 0.18
N ARG A 519 10.04 -5.71 0.34
CA ARG A 519 10.68 -4.94 -0.73
C ARG A 519 12.11 -5.36 -1.00
N LEU A 520 12.89 -5.67 0.03
CA LEU A 520 14.25 -6.18 -0.15
C LEU A 520 14.25 -7.57 -0.77
N ALA A 521 13.40 -8.50 -0.31
CA ALA A 521 13.25 -9.81 -0.92
C ALA A 521 12.91 -9.69 -2.42
N SER A 522 11.95 -8.83 -2.76
CA SER A 522 11.59 -8.57 -4.16
C SER A 522 12.71 -7.92 -4.97
N ALA A 523 13.41 -6.93 -4.42
CA ALA A 523 14.49 -6.25 -5.14
C ALA A 523 15.68 -7.17 -5.45
N TYR A 524 15.96 -8.11 -4.56
CA TYR A 524 17.04 -9.09 -4.77
C TYR A 524 16.70 -10.12 -5.86
N THR A 525 15.41 -10.37 -6.16
CA THR A 525 15.04 -11.21 -7.30
C THR A 525 15.58 -10.67 -8.62
N THR A 526 15.78 -9.36 -8.71
CA THR A 526 16.30 -8.70 -9.91
C THR A 526 17.70 -9.19 -10.28
N PHE A 527 18.54 -9.47 -9.28
CA PHE A 527 19.91 -9.93 -9.50
C PHE A 527 19.99 -11.40 -9.97
N VAL A 528 19.05 -12.24 -9.54
CA VAL A 528 18.98 -13.65 -9.94
C VAL A 528 18.10 -13.87 -11.17
N ASN A 529 17.40 -12.82 -11.63
CA ASN A 529 16.47 -12.85 -12.75
C ASN A 529 16.96 -11.99 -13.93
N GLU A 530 18.27 -12.07 -14.21
CA GLU A 530 18.92 -11.39 -15.34
C GLU A 530 18.66 -9.88 -15.44
N GLY A 531 18.47 -9.22 -14.29
CA GLY A 531 18.17 -7.78 -14.24
C GLY A 531 16.70 -7.41 -14.48
N ASN A 532 15.81 -8.40 -14.54
CA ASN A 532 14.37 -8.16 -14.63
C ASN A 532 13.74 -8.11 -13.25
N GLN A 533 12.87 -7.13 -13.06
CA GLN A 533 12.10 -6.91 -11.85
C GLN A 533 10.61 -7.12 -12.11
N THR A 534 9.94 -7.79 -11.20
CA THR A 534 8.48 -7.86 -11.15
C THR A 534 8.00 -7.24 -9.84
N GLU A 535 7.03 -6.33 -9.90
CA GLU A 535 6.46 -5.73 -8.70
C GLU A 535 5.88 -6.82 -7.79
N PRO A 536 6.22 -6.85 -6.48
CA PRO A 536 5.72 -7.89 -5.59
C PRO A 536 4.20 -7.78 -5.46
N TYR A 537 3.53 -8.92 -5.56
CA TYR A 537 2.09 -9.01 -5.46
C TYR A 537 1.67 -10.13 -4.50
N SER A 538 0.51 -9.95 -3.87
CA SER A 538 -0.02 -10.86 -2.86
C SER A 538 -1.42 -11.39 -3.17
N VAL A 539 -2.05 -10.91 -4.25
CA VAL A 539 -3.40 -11.32 -4.66
C VAL A 539 -3.40 -11.66 -6.14
N THR A 540 -3.97 -12.81 -6.47
CA THR A 540 -4.06 -13.33 -7.85
C THR A 540 -5.42 -13.12 -8.49
N LYS A 541 -6.49 -13.13 -7.67
CA LYS A 541 -7.87 -13.03 -8.13
C LYS A 541 -8.73 -12.41 -7.04
N VAL A 542 -9.66 -11.57 -7.43
CA VAL A 542 -10.68 -11.01 -6.55
C VAL A 542 -12.04 -11.22 -7.20
N GLU A 543 -13.01 -11.66 -6.41
CA GLU A 543 -14.41 -11.72 -6.79
C GLU A 543 -15.23 -10.96 -5.74
N ARG A 544 -16.30 -10.31 -6.19
CA ARG A 544 -17.30 -9.71 -5.31
C ARG A 544 -18.67 -10.25 -5.66
N ASP A 545 -19.35 -10.86 -4.70
CA ASP A 545 -20.65 -11.50 -4.90
C ASP A 545 -20.68 -12.50 -6.07
N GLY A 546 -19.54 -13.20 -6.30
CA GLY A 546 -19.35 -14.15 -7.39
C GLY A 546 -18.95 -13.54 -8.74
N VAL A 547 -18.84 -12.21 -8.84
CA VAL A 547 -18.40 -11.50 -10.06
C VAL A 547 -16.93 -11.16 -9.96
N PRO A 548 -16.11 -11.51 -10.98
CA PRO A 548 -14.69 -11.11 -11.00
C PRO A 548 -14.52 -9.59 -10.95
N VAL A 549 -13.51 -9.15 -10.17
CA VAL A 549 -13.07 -7.75 -10.10
C VAL A 549 -11.78 -7.60 -10.89
N ASP A 550 -11.77 -6.68 -11.85
CA ASP A 550 -10.61 -6.42 -12.72
C ASP A 550 -9.45 -5.73 -11.97
N GLY A 551 -8.26 -5.75 -12.58
CA GLY A 551 -7.08 -5.03 -12.08
C GLY A 551 -6.10 -5.89 -11.27
N PHE A 552 -6.39 -7.17 -11.04
CA PHE A 552 -5.55 -8.09 -10.24
C PHE A 552 -4.76 -9.10 -11.08
N ALA A 553 -4.57 -8.82 -12.37
CA ALA A 553 -3.67 -9.57 -13.21
C ALA A 553 -2.22 -9.50 -12.66
N LYS A 554 -1.47 -10.58 -12.88
CA LYS A 554 -0.05 -10.68 -12.52
C LYS A 554 0.71 -9.45 -13.06
N PRO A 555 1.57 -8.79 -12.25
CA PRO A 555 2.36 -7.67 -12.71
C PRO A 555 3.32 -8.04 -13.83
N GLU A 556 3.50 -7.14 -14.77
CA GLU A 556 4.44 -7.33 -15.87
C GLU A 556 5.89 -7.25 -15.39
N ARG A 557 6.72 -8.09 -16.00
CA ARG A 557 8.16 -8.08 -15.81
C ARG A 557 8.77 -6.89 -16.56
N ARG A 558 9.60 -6.11 -15.89
CA ARG A 558 10.29 -4.95 -16.48
C ARG A 558 11.81 -5.06 -16.32
N ARG A 559 12.54 -4.53 -17.27
CA ARG A 559 14.01 -4.44 -17.18
C ARG A 559 14.39 -3.34 -16.17
N ALA A 560 15.08 -3.72 -15.10
CA ALA A 560 15.57 -2.80 -14.07
C ALA A 560 17.03 -2.40 -14.29
N MET A 561 17.84 -3.33 -14.79
CA MET A 561 19.25 -3.15 -15.16
C MET A 561 19.63 -4.08 -16.29
N SER A 562 20.81 -3.89 -16.86
CA SER A 562 21.30 -4.79 -17.89
C SER A 562 21.61 -6.20 -17.36
N ASP A 563 21.50 -7.20 -18.21
CA ASP A 563 21.83 -8.60 -17.90
C ASP A 563 23.29 -8.76 -17.47
N VAL A 564 24.20 -8.05 -18.13
CA VAL A 564 25.64 -8.04 -17.78
C VAL A 564 25.86 -7.48 -16.37
N VAL A 565 25.18 -6.38 -16.03
CA VAL A 565 25.25 -5.81 -14.67
C VAL A 565 24.67 -6.77 -13.65
N ALA A 566 23.51 -7.35 -13.94
CA ALA A 566 22.90 -8.34 -13.05
C ALA A 566 23.81 -9.54 -12.81
N ALA A 567 24.43 -10.07 -13.86
CA ALA A 567 25.37 -11.20 -13.76
C ALA A 567 26.59 -10.88 -12.88
N GLN A 568 27.19 -9.69 -13.04
CA GLN A 568 28.33 -9.29 -12.20
C GLN A 568 27.95 -9.07 -10.72
N VAL A 569 26.81 -8.42 -10.47
CA VAL A 569 26.30 -8.27 -9.09
C VAL A 569 25.96 -9.63 -8.51
N SER A 570 25.34 -10.51 -9.30
CA SER A 570 25.02 -11.89 -8.92
C SER A 570 26.28 -12.65 -8.49
N GLY A 571 27.37 -12.56 -9.25
CA GLY A 571 28.67 -13.16 -8.87
C GLY A 571 29.20 -12.65 -7.54
N ALA A 572 29.10 -11.34 -7.27
CA ALA A 572 29.49 -10.77 -5.98
C ALA A 572 28.60 -11.26 -4.83
N LEU A 573 27.29 -11.41 -5.07
CA LEU A 573 26.34 -11.92 -4.09
C LEU A 573 26.55 -13.40 -3.78
N LEU A 574 26.99 -14.22 -4.72
CA LEU A 574 27.38 -15.61 -4.47
C LEU A 574 28.55 -15.69 -3.48
N ASN A 575 29.57 -14.85 -3.66
CA ASN A 575 30.70 -14.79 -2.70
C ASN A 575 30.25 -14.36 -1.30
N THR A 576 29.33 -13.39 -1.22
CA THR A 576 28.76 -12.95 0.06
C THR A 576 27.93 -14.07 0.71
N GLY A 577 27.14 -14.78 -0.08
CA GLY A 577 26.34 -15.93 0.41
C GLY A 577 27.22 -17.04 0.95
N TRP A 578 28.24 -17.42 0.20
CA TRP A 578 29.24 -18.41 0.64
C TRP A 578 29.93 -17.99 1.96
N SER A 579 30.39 -16.76 2.05
CA SER A 579 31.04 -16.22 3.24
C SER A 579 30.10 -16.24 4.45
N ALA A 580 28.85 -15.78 4.29
CA ALA A 580 27.89 -15.72 5.38
C ALA A 580 27.47 -17.10 5.92
N LEU A 581 27.32 -18.08 5.02
CA LEU A 581 26.91 -19.46 5.37
C LEU A 581 28.06 -20.30 5.95
N ASN A 582 29.32 -19.98 5.63
CA ASN A 582 30.51 -20.68 6.13
C ASN A 582 31.19 -19.99 7.30
N THR A 583 30.74 -18.83 7.74
CA THR A 583 31.23 -18.21 8.96
C THR A 583 30.82 -19.09 10.12
N LYS A 584 31.79 -19.81 10.76
CA LYS A 584 31.53 -20.61 11.96
C LYS A 584 30.95 -19.68 13.01
N GLY A 585 29.72 -19.95 13.45
CA GLY A 585 29.30 -19.47 14.76
C GLY A 585 30.34 -19.99 15.77
N SER A 586 30.77 -19.16 16.68
CA SER A 586 31.80 -19.42 17.72
C SER A 586 31.45 -20.54 18.70
N ASP A 587 30.39 -21.24 18.47
CA ASP A 587 29.99 -22.42 19.21
C ASP A 587 30.85 -23.60 18.72
N GLY A 588 31.93 -23.92 19.45
CA GLY A 588 32.80 -25.06 19.19
C GLY A 588 32.12 -26.45 19.14
N ALA A 589 30.87 -26.49 18.77
CA ALA A 589 30.14 -27.68 18.35
C ALA A 589 30.61 -28.04 16.95
N ASP A 590 31.31 -29.13 16.81
CA ASP A 590 31.60 -29.87 15.58
C ASP A 590 30.29 -30.18 14.81
N GLY A 591 29.84 -29.22 14.03
CA GLY A 591 28.55 -29.31 13.36
C GLY A 591 28.42 -28.29 12.27
N ALA A 592 29.46 -28.05 11.45
CA ALA A 592 29.26 -27.77 10.05
C ALA A 592 28.58 -29.01 9.48
N THR A 593 27.29 -29.17 9.79
CA THR A 593 26.49 -30.21 9.13
C THR A 593 26.53 -29.90 7.64
N SER A 594 26.96 -30.90 6.88
CA SER A 594 27.06 -30.96 5.43
C SER A 594 25.73 -30.66 4.69
N ASP A 595 24.77 -30.04 5.36
CA ASP A 595 23.38 -29.85 4.95
C ASP A 595 23.00 -28.38 4.68
N ALA A 596 23.98 -27.48 4.45
CA ALA A 596 23.70 -26.18 3.84
C ALA A 596 22.98 -26.38 2.50
N PRO A 597 22.05 -25.50 2.10
CA PRO A 597 21.42 -25.59 0.78
C PRO A 597 22.49 -25.78 -0.29
N ARG A 598 22.44 -26.92 -0.99
CA ARG A 598 23.52 -27.35 -1.91
C ARG A 598 23.41 -26.72 -3.31
N GLY A 599 22.71 -25.58 -3.40
CA GLY A 599 22.63 -24.77 -4.62
C GLY A 599 23.30 -23.41 -4.41
N PRO A 600 23.46 -22.64 -5.49
CA PRO A 600 23.98 -21.27 -5.39
C PRO A 600 23.04 -20.41 -4.54
N VAL A 601 23.61 -19.67 -3.57
CA VAL A 601 22.89 -18.71 -2.75
C VAL A 601 23.46 -17.33 -2.99
N TRP A 602 22.67 -16.46 -3.53
CA TRP A 602 22.98 -15.04 -3.75
C TRP A 602 22.55 -14.26 -2.53
N ALA A 603 23.47 -13.75 -1.75
CA ALA A 603 23.10 -13.11 -0.50
C ALA A 603 23.70 -11.72 -0.29
N GLY A 604 22.93 -10.87 0.38
CA GLY A 604 23.38 -9.63 0.99
C GLY A 604 23.09 -9.64 2.50
N ALA A 605 24.03 -9.14 3.29
CA ALA A 605 23.90 -9.14 4.72
C ALA A 605 24.41 -7.82 5.32
N THR A 606 23.92 -7.46 6.51
CA THR A 606 24.57 -6.42 7.32
C THR A 606 25.88 -6.96 7.88
N ASN A 607 26.86 -6.10 7.99
CA ASN A 607 28.15 -6.46 8.55
C ASN A 607 28.53 -5.62 9.78
N ALA A 608 29.71 -5.93 10.34
CA ALA A 608 30.20 -5.33 11.58
C ALA A 608 30.36 -3.80 11.54
N GLY A 609 30.47 -3.20 10.36
CA GLY A 609 30.62 -1.75 10.18
C GLY A 609 29.29 -0.99 10.15
N ASP A 610 28.14 -1.68 10.11
CA ASP A 610 26.84 -1.03 10.04
C ASP A 610 26.45 -0.36 11.38
N TYR A 611 25.48 0.56 11.32
CA TYR A 611 25.03 1.39 12.47
C TYR A 611 24.44 0.63 13.66
N MET A 612 24.54 -0.69 13.70
CA MET A 612 24.16 -1.56 14.81
C MET A 612 22.71 -1.38 15.31
N ARG A 613 21.79 -0.96 14.45
CA ARG A 613 20.37 -0.83 14.77
C ARG A 613 19.51 -1.89 14.12
N SER A 614 20.09 -2.66 13.22
CA SER A 614 19.43 -3.76 12.51
C SER A 614 20.46 -4.83 12.14
N ALA A 615 19.98 -6.05 11.98
CA ALA A 615 20.70 -7.14 11.36
C ALA A 615 19.84 -7.70 10.21
N TRP A 616 20.41 -7.82 9.04
CA TRP A 616 19.74 -8.31 7.84
C TRP A 616 20.50 -9.48 7.24
N PHE A 617 19.72 -10.39 6.66
CA PHE A 617 20.19 -11.35 5.68
C PHE A 617 19.13 -11.49 4.59
N ILE A 618 19.52 -11.29 3.35
CA ILE A 618 18.69 -11.52 2.18
C ILE A 618 19.38 -12.60 1.36
N GLY A 619 18.84 -13.81 1.37
CA GLY A 619 19.35 -14.93 0.59
C GLY A 619 18.37 -15.32 -0.48
N SER A 620 18.87 -15.46 -1.71
CA SER A 620 18.08 -15.86 -2.87
C SER A 620 18.62 -17.19 -3.42
N THR A 621 17.69 -18.06 -3.77
CA THR A 621 17.91 -19.23 -4.63
C THR A 621 17.18 -18.98 -5.96
N GLU A 622 17.25 -19.91 -6.90
CA GLU A 622 16.46 -19.83 -8.13
C GLU A 622 14.94 -19.83 -7.86
N LYS A 623 14.50 -20.43 -6.72
CA LYS A 623 13.08 -20.61 -6.39
C LYS A 623 12.53 -19.55 -5.45
N LEU A 624 13.36 -19.07 -4.53
CA LEU A 624 12.92 -18.16 -3.46
C LEU A 624 13.97 -17.11 -3.14
N SER A 625 13.53 -15.86 -2.99
CA SER A 625 14.30 -14.77 -2.40
C SER A 625 13.69 -14.44 -1.05
N THR A 626 14.44 -14.63 0.03
CA THR A 626 13.94 -14.43 1.40
C THR A 626 14.79 -13.39 2.12
N ALA A 627 14.14 -12.31 2.58
CA ALA A 627 14.75 -11.30 3.43
C ALA A 627 14.32 -11.49 4.88
N VAL A 628 15.29 -11.49 5.78
CA VAL A 628 15.10 -11.56 7.24
C VAL A 628 15.72 -10.32 7.87
N ALA A 629 14.92 -9.55 8.57
CA ALA A 629 15.32 -8.40 9.37
C ALA A 629 15.21 -8.74 10.85
N MET A 630 16.21 -8.38 11.63
CA MET A 630 16.16 -8.39 13.08
C MET A 630 16.54 -6.99 13.60
N PHE A 631 15.78 -6.48 14.53
CA PHE A 631 15.97 -5.15 15.10
C PHE A 631 15.38 -5.09 16.52
N ARG A 632 15.61 -3.99 17.22
CA ARG A 632 15.03 -3.76 18.55
C ARG A 632 14.28 -2.44 18.57
N THR A 633 13.11 -2.44 19.18
CA THR A 633 12.29 -1.23 19.34
C THR A 633 12.05 -0.92 20.80
N LYS A 634 11.89 0.36 21.14
CA LYS A 634 11.40 0.74 22.47
C LYS A 634 9.92 0.38 22.57
N PRO A 635 9.45 -0.20 23.69
CA PRO A 635 8.08 -0.72 23.79
C PRO A 635 6.97 0.26 23.43
N ASP A 636 7.14 1.54 23.78
CA ASP A 636 6.11 2.57 23.62
C ASP A 636 6.49 3.68 22.63
N ALA A 637 7.54 3.47 21.84
CA ALA A 637 7.99 4.44 20.86
C ALA A 637 8.61 3.74 19.64
N PRO A 638 8.42 4.28 18.41
CA PRO A 638 8.99 3.69 17.18
C PRO A 638 10.53 3.87 17.07
N GLN A 639 11.22 4.12 18.18
CA GLN A 639 12.64 4.36 18.21
C GLN A 639 13.40 3.04 18.21
N LEU A 640 14.31 2.87 17.23
CA LEU A 640 15.22 1.73 17.18
C LEU A 640 16.28 1.81 18.29
N LEU A 641 16.47 0.70 18.97
CA LEU A 641 17.56 0.47 19.94
C LEU A 641 18.76 -0.16 19.24
N GLY A 642 19.94 -0.05 19.87
CA GLY A 642 21.15 -0.74 19.39
C GLY A 642 21.02 -2.26 19.47
N MET A 643 21.61 -2.98 18.51
CA MET A 643 21.68 -4.45 18.46
C MET A 643 22.88 -5.02 19.22
N GLN A 644 23.74 -4.18 19.76
CA GLN A 644 24.95 -4.62 20.48
C GLN A 644 24.60 -5.53 21.66
N GLY A 645 25.30 -6.68 21.75
CA GLY A 645 25.11 -7.68 22.80
C GLY A 645 23.88 -8.58 22.65
N VAL A 646 23.09 -8.45 21.56
CA VAL A 646 21.98 -9.36 21.24
C VAL A 646 22.55 -10.76 20.96
N GLY A 647 22.02 -11.79 21.64
CA GLY A 647 22.49 -13.16 21.53
C GLY A 647 23.75 -13.51 22.34
N GLY A 648 24.37 -12.54 23.01
CA GLY A 648 25.53 -12.73 23.84
C GLY A 648 26.87 -12.65 23.09
N PRO A 649 27.98 -13.12 23.70
CA PRO A 649 29.34 -12.95 23.17
C PRO A 649 29.54 -13.54 21.78
N ASP A 650 28.89 -14.68 21.52
CA ASP A 650 29.07 -15.44 20.27
C ASP A 650 28.33 -14.84 19.07
N SER A 651 27.43 -13.89 19.31
CA SER A 651 26.70 -13.23 18.25
C SER A 651 27.04 -11.75 18.09
N GLU A 652 27.79 -11.18 18.99
CA GLU A 652 28.21 -9.77 19.12
C GLU A 652 27.15 -8.72 18.77
N ARG A 653 26.34 -8.94 17.72
CA ARG A 653 25.42 -7.97 17.11
C ARG A 653 24.10 -8.58 16.61
N GLY A 654 23.88 -9.85 16.87
CA GLY A 654 22.73 -10.56 16.35
C GLY A 654 22.76 -10.84 14.83
N ASN A 655 23.88 -10.60 14.13
CA ASN A 655 23.99 -10.83 12.68
C ASN A 655 23.83 -12.30 12.30
N VAL A 656 24.20 -13.22 13.17
CA VAL A 656 24.08 -14.67 12.94
C VAL A 656 22.61 -15.15 12.89
N PHE A 657 21.70 -14.44 13.55
CA PHE A 657 20.31 -14.88 13.64
C PHE A 657 19.54 -14.80 12.31
N PRO A 658 19.60 -13.72 11.53
CA PRO A 658 18.96 -13.69 10.23
C PRO A 658 19.43 -14.79 9.28
N VAL A 659 20.73 -15.13 9.31
CA VAL A 659 21.31 -16.23 8.52
C VAL A 659 20.73 -17.57 8.99
N ARG A 660 20.74 -17.85 10.30
CA ARG A 660 20.20 -19.10 10.89
C ARG A 660 18.70 -19.28 10.62
N ILE A 661 17.93 -18.17 10.68
CA ILE A 661 16.50 -18.18 10.33
C ILE A 661 16.33 -18.57 8.86
N TRP A 662 17.08 -17.92 7.97
CA TRP A 662 17.06 -18.18 6.55
C TRP A 662 17.42 -19.64 6.24
N GLU A 663 18.52 -20.15 6.80
CA GLU A 663 18.95 -21.54 6.63
C GLU A 663 17.90 -22.55 7.13
N THR A 664 17.37 -22.34 8.35
CA THR A 664 16.37 -23.22 8.94
C THR A 664 15.11 -23.27 8.09
N TYR A 665 14.70 -22.12 7.56
CA TYR A 665 13.54 -22.02 6.66
C TYR A 665 13.79 -22.73 5.32
N HIS A 666 14.90 -22.39 4.64
CA HIS A 666 15.20 -22.94 3.31
C HIS A 666 15.45 -24.45 3.31
N ARG A 667 16.05 -25.01 4.38
CA ARG A 667 16.16 -26.46 4.54
C ARG A 667 14.81 -27.18 4.51
N THR A 668 13.76 -26.50 4.96
CA THR A 668 12.40 -27.06 4.99
C THR A 668 11.68 -26.93 3.66
N VAL A 669 11.79 -25.76 3.01
CA VAL A 669 10.92 -25.42 1.85
C VAL A 669 11.61 -25.54 0.49
N ASP A 670 12.94 -25.60 0.48
CA ASP A 670 13.77 -25.76 -0.72
C ASP A 670 14.95 -26.68 -0.43
N PRO A 671 14.69 -27.95 -0.01
CA PRO A 671 15.74 -28.91 0.25
C PRO A 671 16.52 -29.20 -1.05
N ALA A 672 17.86 -29.22 -0.94
CA ALA A 672 18.68 -29.58 -2.06
C ALA A 672 18.38 -31.01 -2.52
N PRO A 673 18.48 -31.32 -3.83
CA PRO A 673 18.49 -32.69 -4.32
C PRO A 673 19.61 -33.48 -3.63
N SER A 674 19.32 -34.67 -3.17
CA SER A 674 20.22 -35.52 -2.38
C SER A 674 21.50 -35.97 -3.09
N ASP A 675 21.70 -35.63 -4.37
CA ASP A 675 22.86 -35.99 -5.16
C ASP A 675 23.42 -34.81 -5.97
N ARG A 676 24.57 -34.37 -5.56
CA ARG A 676 25.76 -33.84 -6.25
C ARG A 676 26.47 -32.77 -5.41
N ARG A 677 27.63 -33.13 -4.89
CA ARG A 677 28.63 -32.15 -4.46
C ARG A 677 29.12 -31.37 -5.71
N ALA A 678 28.50 -30.25 -5.99
CA ALA A 678 29.08 -29.25 -6.91
C ALA A 678 29.90 -28.28 -6.06
N ASP A 679 31.21 -28.40 -6.12
CA ASP A 679 32.15 -27.38 -5.66
C ASP A 679 32.09 -26.19 -6.64
N PRO A 680 31.56 -25.02 -6.25
CA PRO A 680 31.39 -23.89 -7.18
C PRO A 680 32.74 -23.23 -7.58
N LEU A 681 33.84 -23.66 -7.00
CA LEU A 681 35.18 -23.14 -7.29
C LEU A 681 36.05 -24.11 -8.11
N ARG A 682 35.51 -25.24 -8.58
CA ARG A 682 36.25 -26.09 -9.51
C ARG A 682 36.13 -25.53 -10.94
N PRO A 683 37.27 -25.12 -11.57
CA PRO A 683 37.26 -24.83 -12.98
C PRO A 683 36.75 -26.04 -13.74
N ALA A 684 35.93 -25.85 -14.75
CA ALA A 684 35.53 -26.95 -15.66
C ALA A 684 36.78 -27.59 -16.19
N GLU A 685 37.17 -28.73 -15.63
CA GLU A 685 38.17 -29.60 -16.25
C GLU A 685 37.58 -30.06 -17.58
N GLU A 686 38.28 -29.72 -18.66
CA GLU A 686 38.01 -30.16 -20.02
C GLU A 686 37.64 -31.65 -20.02
N ALA A 687 36.42 -31.95 -20.46
CA ALA A 687 36.05 -33.30 -20.82
C ALA A 687 36.88 -33.70 -22.05
N ALA A 688 37.98 -34.41 -21.83
CA ALA A 688 38.71 -35.09 -22.90
C ALA A 688 37.78 -36.07 -23.60
N PRO A 689 37.78 -36.15 -24.95
CA PRO A 689 36.94 -37.06 -25.68
C PRO A 689 37.44 -38.51 -25.46
N GLY A 690 36.65 -39.31 -24.76
CA GLY A 690 36.90 -40.72 -24.55
C GLY A 690 36.88 -41.47 -25.88
N THR A 691 38.01 -42.06 -26.20
CA THR A 691 38.19 -43.05 -27.25
C THR A 691 37.21 -44.20 -27.09
N ARG A 692 36.38 -44.39 -28.11
CA ARG A 692 35.61 -45.62 -28.30
C ARG A 692 36.57 -46.77 -28.63
N GLU A 693 36.76 -47.70 -27.70
CA GLU A 693 37.27 -49.03 -28.05
C GLU A 693 36.11 -49.90 -28.52
N THR A 694 36.18 -50.29 -29.77
CA THR A 694 35.40 -51.34 -30.43
C THR A 694 35.85 -52.69 -29.88
N GLN A 695 35.01 -53.48 -29.25
CA GLN A 695 35.18 -54.92 -29.05
C GLN A 695 34.26 -55.69 -30.00
N GLU A 696 34.87 -56.45 -30.88
CA GLU A 696 34.27 -57.52 -31.71
C GLU A 696 33.93 -58.75 -30.87
N PRO A 697 32.97 -59.59 -31.30
CA PRO A 697 32.52 -60.77 -30.57
C PRO A 697 33.34 -62.03 -30.91
N GLY A 698 33.70 -62.78 -29.89
CA GLY A 698 34.34 -64.11 -29.98
C GLY A 698 33.64 -65.15 -29.15
N ASP A 699 33.27 -66.15 -29.85
CA ASP A 699 32.53 -67.38 -29.76
C ASP A 699 33.03 -68.45 -28.75
N SER A 700 32.11 -69.40 -28.38
CA SER A 700 32.30 -70.78 -27.85
C SER A 700 32.72 -70.89 -26.37
N GLY A 701 32.06 -71.65 -25.49
CA GLY A 701 31.40 -72.91 -25.58
C GLY A 701 31.57 -73.67 -24.26
N GLU A 702 30.56 -74.49 -23.92
CA GLU A 702 30.54 -75.68 -23.06
C GLU A 702 30.51 -75.58 -21.53
N THR A 703 29.34 -75.84 -21.01
CA THR A 703 28.88 -77.01 -20.16
C THR A 703 29.56 -77.25 -18.83
N GLN A 704 28.88 -77.28 -17.73
CA GLN A 704 28.26 -78.31 -16.96
C GLN A 704 27.82 -77.90 -15.53
N GLU A 705 26.59 -78.30 -15.22
CA GLU A 705 25.97 -78.38 -13.90
C GLU A 705 26.51 -79.60 -13.06
N PRO A 706 26.00 -79.97 -11.87
CA PRO A 706 25.36 -79.24 -10.75
C PRO A 706 25.87 -79.70 -9.35
N GLY A 707 25.35 -79.19 -8.30
CA GLY A 707 25.51 -79.78 -6.95
C GLY A 707 24.95 -78.93 -5.79
N GLU A 708 23.72 -79.20 -5.47
CA GLU A 708 23.06 -78.90 -4.19
C GLU A 708 23.50 -79.95 -3.12
N PRO A 709 22.99 -79.93 -1.85
CA PRO A 709 22.75 -78.83 -0.84
C PRO A 709 23.37 -79.18 0.53
N GLN A 710 23.22 -78.35 1.55
CA GLN A 710 22.81 -78.72 2.90
C GLN A 710 22.86 -77.61 3.93
N GLU A 711 21.71 -77.30 4.49
CA GLU A 711 21.48 -76.81 5.86
C GLU A 711 21.73 -77.89 6.88
N PRO A 712 21.62 -77.73 8.22
CA PRO A 712 21.29 -76.58 9.07
C PRO A 712 21.97 -76.61 10.49
N ARG A 713 21.39 -75.73 11.38
CA ARG A 713 21.47 -75.71 12.87
C ARG A 713 22.59 -74.77 13.40
N GLY A 714 22.37 -73.93 14.42
CA GLY A 714 21.32 -73.72 15.38
C GLY A 714 21.94 -73.18 16.66
N ARG A 715 21.28 -72.19 17.27
CA ARG A 715 21.34 -71.80 18.69
C ARG A 715 22.66 -71.50 19.38
N ALA A 716 22.87 -70.22 19.84
CA ALA A 716 22.62 -69.85 21.23
C ALA A 716 22.51 -68.30 21.26
#